data_2ebfe00903949ac9a473ab23913ba903
#
_entry.id   2ebfe00903949ac9a473ab23913ba903
#
_cell.length_a   1.000
_cell.length_b   1.000
_cell.length_c   1.000
_cell.angle_alpha   90.00
_cell.angle_beta   90.00
_cell.angle_gamma   90.00
#
_symmetry.space_group_name_H-M   'P 1'
#
loop_
_entity.id
_entity.type
_entity.pdbx_description
1 polymer ?
#
loop_
_entity_poly.entity_id
_entity_poly.type
_entity_poly.pdbx_seq_one_letter_code
_entity_poly.pdbx_strand_id
1 'polypeptide(L)'
;IVRRYKNENRNRGGGRPSVDYLARRFAVLWSNVCTLQPAIYAKQPKPMVDRRYRDEDPVGKVASDVLERALGFSLDQYDFDGRLKHCVLDYLLPGRGQVWVRYIPHMKTLNAEDDYELGEGEEDADRDEVGEVETPEATEEVVYEEVQCDHVAWKDWLTNPAREWAEVRWVARRVYMTKAELIERFGEEKAKLVPLATTPTGSDTATDAQRQANKTAEVYEIWDKPSKTAFWVSKGYTGGVLDEREDPLGLREFFPCPAPLNATVGPDSTIPVADYVMYQDQAEELDELTARIGKLQDALRMVGVYAGEANRELQLVFSPGNENKLIPIDTYDIWKEKGGVKGLIEWVPVDMVIQTLQGCYEARGQVLNDIYQITGLSDIIRGESNPNETATAQRLKGQWGSLRVRDRQRDLQRFARDAIRLKAEIIAEHFSIDTLKAMTNVKLLTAAEKAQIEQIMPLIQQAEQAGLPVPPGLAPPPEMLELMSQPTWDEVQALLKNDALRSFRIDVETDSTIEPDENAAKAAYTEFTSAVVGLMTAAAGIVPTAPYTAPLFAEILKQGARTFNVSRSMEDVIDKTFEQAEAAPPVQPPGPPPPDESAMQVEQLKSQTAQMQAQVEQQRTQMEGQLGMAELQLKGQELQVKAAALSRDPTPQGVA
;
A
#
# COMPACT_ATOMS: atom_id res chain seq x y z
N ILE A 1 11.67 -17.16 12.94
CA ILE A 1 10.38 -16.52 12.63
C ILE A 1 10.00 -16.77 11.18
N VAL A 2 10.78 -16.32 10.18
CA VAL A 2 10.46 -16.47 8.74
C VAL A 2 10.24 -17.94 8.35
N ARG A 3 11.08 -18.88 8.82
CA ARG A 3 10.88 -20.32 8.59
C ARG A 3 9.58 -20.84 9.21
N ARG A 4 9.20 -20.32 10.38
CA ARG A 4 7.94 -20.68 11.03
C ARG A 4 6.74 -20.14 10.24
N TYR A 5 6.82 -18.93 9.76
CA TYR A 5 5.79 -18.33 8.88
C TYR A 5 5.56 -19.16 7.62
N LYS A 6 6.64 -19.63 6.98
CA LYS A 6 6.60 -20.52 5.81
C LYS A 6 6.22 -21.97 6.15
N ASN A 7 6.01 -22.27 7.43
CA ASN A 7 5.74 -23.64 7.93
C ASN A 7 6.80 -24.67 7.47
N GLU A 8 8.06 -24.23 7.34
CA GLU A 8 9.17 -25.11 6.98
C GLU A 8 9.46 -26.06 8.12
N ASN A 9 9.39 -27.38 7.87
CA ASN A 9 9.75 -28.40 8.85
C ASN A 9 11.26 -28.44 9.07
N ARG A 10 11.67 -28.48 10.34
CA ARG A 10 13.08 -28.52 10.76
C ARG A 10 13.83 -29.78 10.29
N ASN A 11 13.12 -30.86 9.94
CA ASN A 11 13.66 -32.17 9.61
C ASN A 11 13.10 -32.72 8.29
N ARG A 12 13.42 -32.09 7.15
CA ARG A 12 13.35 -32.79 5.86
C ARG A 12 14.69 -33.47 5.55
N GLY A 13 15.19 -34.26 6.45
CA GLY A 13 16.14 -35.33 6.12
C GLY A 13 15.36 -36.44 5.44
N GLY A 14 15.79 -36.86 4.24
CA GLY A 14 15.09 -37.78 3.35
C GLY A 14 14.82 -39.19 3.91
N GLY A 15 13.79 -39.31 4.74
CA GLY A 15 13.19 -40.52 5.21
C GLY A 15 11.69 -40.49 4.96
N ARG A 16 11.06 -41.65 4.71
CA ARG A 16 9.61 -41.81 4.53
C ARG A 16 8.82 -40.92 5.48
N PRO A 17 7.68 -40.33 5.04
CA PRO A 17 6.81 -39.59 5.93
C PRO A 17 6.19 -40.54 6.97
N SER A 18 6.87 -40.79 8.04
CA SER A 18 6.21 -41.20 9.27
C SER A 18 5.34 -40.00 9.66
N VAL A 19 4.09 -40.26 10.04
CA VAL A 19 3.19 -39.20 10.54
C VAL A 19 3.77 -38.75 11.88
N ASP A 20 4.72 -37.81 11.79
CA ASP A 20 5.34 -37.23 12.96
C ASP A 20 4.39 -36.16 13.52
N TYR A 21 3.57 -36.58 14.50
CA TYR A 21 2.64 -35.68 15.19
C TYR A 21 3.36 -34.51 15.87
N LEU A 22 4.64 -34.67 16.22
CA LEU A 22 5.46 -33.59 16.79
C LEU A 22 5.78 -32.49 15.76
N ALA A 23 5.59 -32.79 14.48
CA ALA A 23 5.75 -31.82 13.41
C ALA A 23 4.47 -31.02 13.09
N ARG A 24 3.32 -31.37 13.67
CA ARG A 24 2.06 -30.64 13.51
C ARG A 24 2.15 -29.29 14.23
N ARG A 25 1.94 -28.21 13.47
CA ARG A 25 1.95 -26.85 13.99
C ARG A 25 0.60 -26.19 13.76
N PHE A 26 0.21 -25.36 14.70
CA PHE A 26 -0.89 -24.43 14.51
C PHE A 26 -0.35 -23.14 13.88
N ALA A 27 -0.76 -22.81 12.67
CA ALA A 27 -0.19 -21.70 11.88
C ALA A 27 -0.65 -20.32 12.39
N VAL A 28 -0.60 -20.08 13.71
CA VAL A 28 -1.07 -18.83 14.35
C VAL A 28 -0.28 -17.61 13.86
N LEU A 29 1.04 -17.74 13.66
CA LEU A 29 1.86 -16.65 13.13
C LEU A 29 1.43 -16.24 11.72
N TRP A 30 1.19 -17.21 10.85
CA TRP A 30 0.70 -16.96 9.50
C TRP A 30 -0.67 -16.27 9.53
N SER A 31 -1.60 -16.78 10.34
CA SER A 31 -2.94 -16.21 10.50
C SER A 31 -2.89 -14.76 10.98
N ASN A 32 -2.08 -14.47 12.00
CA ASN A 32 -1.93 -13.13 12.54
C ASN A 32 -1.35 -12.14 11.51
N VAL A 33 -0.32 -12.55 10.77
CA VAL A 33 0.30 -11.73 9.72
C VAL A 33 -0.68 -11.46 8.58
N CYS A 34 -1.42 -12.49 8.10
CA CYS A 34 -2.42 -12.32 7.05
C CYS A 34 -3.59 -11.40 7.46
N THR A 35 -3.89 -11.32 8.76
CA THR A 35 -4.92 -10.40 9.29
C THR A 35 -4.36 -8.98 9.44
N LEU A 36 -3.13 -8.84 9.95
CA LEU A 36 -2.53 -7.53 10.23
C LEU A 36 -2.06 -6.81 8.97
N GLN A 37 -1.53 -7.53 7.99
CA GLN A 37 -0.98 -6.93 6.77
C GLN A 37 -1.99 -6.03 6.05
N PRO A 38 -3.21 -6.50 5.67
CA PRO A 38 -4.21 -5.65 5.05
C PRO A 38 -4.79 -4.59 6.01
N ALA A 39 -4.82 -4.88 7.32
CA ALA A 39 -5.27 -3.90 8.31
C ALA A 39 -4.31 -2.71 8.47
N ILE A 40 -3.01 -2.91 8.25
CA ILE A 40 -1.99 -1.86 8.34
C ILE A 40 -1.82 -1.15 7.00
N TYR A 41 -1.82 -1.92 5.90
CA TYR A 41 -1.58 -1.41 4.55
C TYR A 41 -2.61 -1.97 3.56
N ALA A 42 -3.55 -1.15 3.15
CA ALA A 42 -4.61 -1.53 2.21
C ALA A 42 -4.41 -0.97 0.80
N LYS A 43 -3.89 0.26 0.68
CA LYS A 43 -3.71 0.94 -0.61
C LYS A 43 -2.42 1.76 -0.67
N GLN A 44 -1.94 1.98 -1.90
CA GLN A 44 -0.84 2.87 -2.17
C GLN A 44 -1.18 4.32 -1.76
N PRO A 45 -0.31 4.98 -0.98
CA PRO A 45 -0.50 6.38 -0.63
C PRO A 45 -0.32 7.26 -1.86
N LYS A 46 -1.21 8.23 -2.06
CA LYS A 46 -1.07 9.23 -3.10
C LYS A 46 -0.24 10.39 -2.58
N PRO A 47 0.72 10.89 -3.38
CA PRO A 47 1.47 12.08 -3.00
C PRO A 47 0.53 13.29 -3.04
N MET A 48 0.72 14.18 -2.11
CA MET A 48 0.02 15.46 -2.04
C MET A 48 1.08 16.54 -1.80
N VAL A 49 1.20 17.49 -2.72
CA VAL A 49 2.21 18.54 -2.65
C VAL A 49 1.56 19.86 -2.33
N ASP A 50 1.72 20.35 -1.10
CA ASP A 50 1.11 21.56 -0.58
C ASP A 50 2.04 22.76 -0.65
N ARG A 51 1.45 23.94 -0.88
CA ARG A 51 2.12 25.24 -0.70
C ARG A 51 1.98 25.68 0.76
N ARG A 52 3.10 25.94 1.42
CA ARG A 52 3.07 26.45 2.82
C ARG A 52 2.47 27.84 2.91
N TYR A 53 2.83 28.70 1.94
CA TYR A 53 2.27 30.05 1.82
C TYR A 53 1.24 30.04 0.69
N ARG A 54 -0.03 30.17 1.04
CA ARG A 54 -1.17 29.99 0.14
C ARG A 54 -1.37 31.14 -0.84
N ASP A 55 -0.67 32.25 -0.64
CA ASP A 55 -0.95 33.49 -1.31
C ASP A 55 -0.04 33.71 -2.51
N GLU A 56 -0.60 34.25 -3.58
CA GLU A 56 0.00 34.98 -4.72
C GLU A 56 1.38 34.50 -5.25
N ASP A 57 1.72 33.21 -5.06
CA ASP A 57 2.94 32.63 -5.60
C ASP A 57 2.62 31.73 -6.80
N PRO A 58 2.54 32.26 -8.02
CA PRO A 58 2.21 31.47 -9.20
C PRO A 58 3.29 30.42 -9.50
N VAL A 59 4.57 30.71 -9.24
CA VAL A 59 5.68 29.79 -9.45
C VAL A 59 5.58 28.60 -8.50
N GLY A 60 5.32 28.84 -7.22
CA GLY A 60 5.13 27.79 -6.23
C GLY A 60 3.91 26.93 -6.51
N LYS A 61 2.83 27.50 -7.09
CA LYS A 61 1.64 26.76 -7.51
C LYS A 61 1.97 25.74 -8.60
N VAL A 62 2.60 26.20 -9.66
CA VAL A 62 2.97 25.36 -10.80
C VAL A 62 4.03 24.34 -10.42
N ALA A 63 5.04 24.73 -9.63
CA ALA A 63 6.06 23.81 -9.13
C ALA A 63 5.47 22.69 -8.26
N SER A 64 4.47 22.98 -7.43
CA SER A 64 3.77 21.98 -6.64
C SER A 64 2.99 20.99 -7.51
N ASP A 65 2.28 21.47 -8.54
CA ASP A 65 1.52 20.63 -9.47
C ASP A 65 2.45 19.73 -10.30
N VAL A 66 3.57 20.29 -10.81
CA VAL A 66 4.59 19.53 -11.54
C VAL A 66 5.17 18.43 -10.66
N LEU A 67 5.57 18.75 -9.43
CA LEU A 67 6.17 17.78 -8.51
C LEU A 67 5.16 16.69 -8.09
N GLU A 68 3.90 17.05 -7.85
CA GLU A 68 2.84 16.09 -7.50
C GLU A 68 2.59 15.09 -8.64
N ARG A 69 2.50 15.58 -9.89
CA ARG A 69 2.32 14.72 -11.07
C ARG A 69 3.55 13.83 -11.32
N ALA A 70 4.76 14.38 -11.21
CA ALA A 70 5.99 13.62 -11.37
C ALA A 70 6.12 12.52 -10.32
N LEU A 71 5.79 12.81 -9.06
CA LEU A 71 5.73 11.81 -7.98
C LEU A 71 4.68 10.75 -8.26
N GLY A 72 3.45 11.14 -8.64
CA GLY A 72 2.38 10.22 -8.99
C GLY A 72 2.80 9.24 -10.07
N PHE A 73 3.34 9.75 -11.18
CA PHE A 73 3.90 8.93 -12.26
C PHE A 73 4.98 7.97 -11.75
N SER A 74 5.95 8.48 -10.98
CA SER A 74 7.06 7.67 -10.46
C SER A 74 6.62 6.58 -9.49
N LEU A 75 5.55 6.79 -8.71
CA LEU A 75 5.01 5.78 -7.80
C LEU A 75 4.28 4.67 -8.55
N ASP A 76 3.51 5.03 -9.57
CA ASP A 76 2.71 4.08 -10.36
C ASP A 76 3.60 3.25 -11.30
N GLN A 77 4.59 3.90 -11.94
CA GLN A 77 5.45 3.25 -12.94
C GLN A 77 6.42 2.24 -12.33
N TYR A 78 6.92 2.49 -11.10
CA TYR A 78 8.02 1.69 -10.51
C TYR A 78 7.59 0.81 -9.33
N ASP A 79 6.35 0.33 -9.33
CA ASP A 79 5.80 -0.66 -8.36
C ASP A 79 6.09 -0.31 -6.89
N PHE A 80 5.85 0.93 -6.52
CA PHE A 80 6.03 1.37 -5.12
C PHE A 80 5.13 0.58 -4.17
N ASP A 81 3.91 0.23 -4.59
CA ASP A 81 2.94 -0.55 -3.83
C ASP A 81 3.50 -1.93 -3.46
N GLY A 82 4.06 -2.66 -4.43
CA GLY A 82 4.66 -3.97 -4.19
C GLY A 82 5.86 -3.89 -3.24
N ARG A 83 6.71 -2.86 -3.41
CA ARG A 83 7.86 -2.64 -2.52
C ARG A 83 7.43 -2.36 -1.09
N LEU A 84 6.40 -1.53 -0.91
CA LEU A 84 5.88 -1.20 0.41
C LEU A 84 5.19 -2.40 1.09
N LYS A 85 4.47 -3.24 0.34
CA LYS A 85 3.92 -4.53 0.83
C LYS A 85 5.01 -5.46 1.38
N HIS A 86 6.15 -5.54 0.69
CA HIS A 86 7.30 -6.31 1.18
C HIS A 86 7.89 -5.71 2.46
N CYS A 87 7.97 -4.38 2.57
CA CYS A 87 8.40 -3.71 3.79
C CYS A 87 7.46 -3.99 4.97
N VAL A 88 6.15 -4.00 4.74
CA VAL A 88 5.17 -4.34 5.78
C VAL A 88 5.30 -5.80 6.21
N LEU A 89 5.59 -6.71 5.29
CA LEU A 89 5.85 -8.11 5.62
C LEU A 89 7.13 -8.26 6.48
N ASP A 90 8.20 -7.56 6.13
CA ASP A 90 9.44 -7.54 6.92
C ASP A 90 9.25 -6.84 8.28
N TYR A 91 8.38 -5.84 8.36
CA TYR A 91 7.97 -5.23 9.62
C TYR A 91 7.23 -6.20 10.54
N LEU A 92 6.32 -7.01 10.00
CA LEU A 92 5.50 -7.96 10.78
C LEU A 92 6.26 -9.24 11.17
N LEU A 93 7.26 -9.66 10.41
CA LEU A 93 7.98 -10.92 10.64
C LEU A 93 9.30 -10.70 11.40
N PRO A 94 10.39 -10.17 10.80
CA PRO A 94 11.61 -9.90 11.54
C PRO A 94 11.54 -8.61 12.38
N GLY A 95 10.54 -7.75 12.15
CA GLY A 95 10.32 -6.53 12.91
C GLY A 95 10.87 -5.26 12.27
N ARG A 96 11.44 -5.31 11.06
CA ARG A 96 12.01 -4.14 10.38
C ARG A 96 11.70 -4.18 8.89
N GLY A 97 11.04 -3.14 8.39
CA GLY A 97 10.89 -2.85 6.97
C GLY A 97 11.77 -1.68 6.55
N GLN A 98 12.40 -1.78 5.37
CA GLN A 98 13.26 -0.72 4.84
C GLN A 98 13.15 -0.62 3.33
N VAL A 99 13.27 0.63 2.84
CA VAL A 99 13.38 0.96 1.42
C VAL A 99 14.64 1.75 1.15
N TRP A 100 15.05 1.73 -0.11
CA TRP A 100 16.19 2.48 -0.61
C TRP A 100 15.81 3.21 -1.88
N VAL A 101 16.00 4.51 -1.91
CA VAL A 101 15.69 5.33 -3.07
C VAL A 101 16.93 5.45 -3.94
N ARG A 102 16.77 5.22 -5.25
CA ARG A 102 17.84 5.30 -6.24
C ARG A 102 17.48 6.24 -7.35
N TYR A 103 18.44 7.04 -7.76
CA TYR A 103 18.43 7.81 -8.99
C TYR A 103 19.12 7.02 -10.10
N ILE A 104 18.48 6.91 -11.27
CA ILE A 104 18.97 6.15 -12.42
C ILE A 104 18.86 7.05 -13.66
N PRO A 105 19.98 7.66 -14.12
CA PRO A 105 20.01 8.35 -15.39
C PRO A 105 20.17 7.34 -16.52
N HIS A 106 19.38 7.46 -17.57
CA HIS A 106 19.54 6.73 -18.83
C HIS A 106 20.35 7.58 -19.79
N MET A 107 21.59 7.14 -20.08
CA MET A 107 22.52 7.84 -20.95
C MET A 107 22.42 7.30 -22.38
N LYS A 108 22.50 8.17 -23.38
CA LYS A 108 22.71 7.82 -24.77
C LYS A 108 24.08 8.31 -25.19
N THR A 109 24.90 7.42 -25.72
CA THR A 109 26.18 7.78 -26.32
C THR A 109 25.89 8.33 -27.70
N LEU A 110 26.11 9.61 -27.91
CA LEU A 110 26.08 10.23 -29.23
C LEU A 110 27.42 9.89 -29.91
N ASN A 111 27.40 8.94 -30.82
CA ASN A 111 28.55 8.70 -31.69
C ASN A 111 28.62 9.83 -32.70
N ALA A 112 29.76 10.45 -32.85
CA ALA A 112 30.00 11.52 -33.82
C ALA A 112 29.78 11.09 -35.30
N GLU A 113 29.45 9.82 -35.54
CA GLU A 113 29.15 9.29 -36.87
C GLU A 113 27.71 9.55 -37.33
N ASP A 114 26.77 9.85 -36.45
CA ASP A 114 25.35 10.05 -36.82
C ASP A 114 25.07 11.47 -37.40
N ASP A 115 25.98 12.42 -37.26
CA ASP A 115 25.81 13.80 -37.76
C ASP A 115 26.32 14.03 -39.18
N TYR A 116 26.87 12.99 -39.86
CA TYR A 116 27.43 13.13 -41.21
C TYR A 116 26.52 12.69 -42.37
N GLU A 117 25.26 12.40 -42.16
CA GLU A 117 24.29 12.04 -43.22
C GLU A 117 23.52 13.20 -43.85
N LEU A 118 23.99 14.43 -43.78
CA LEU A 118 23.37 15.56 -44.52
C LEU A 118 24.43 16.39 -45.25
N GLY A 119 25.02 15.83 -46.29
CA GLY A 119 25.92 16.57 -47.16
C GLY A 119 26.35 15.77 -48.35
N GLU A 120 25.41 15.26 -49.18
CA GLU A 120 25.72 14.92 -50.55
C GLU A 120 26.04 16.18 -51.37
N GLY A 121 27.29 16.34 -51.72
CA GLY A 121 27.67 17.35 -52.73
C GLY A 121 29.08 17.84 -52.56
N GLU A 122 29.99 17.25 -53.28
CA GLU A 122 31.12 17.77 -54.06
C GLU A 122 32.34 16.85 -53.91
N GLU A 123 32.60 16.17 -55.01
CA GLU A 123 33.86 15.45 -55.32
C GLU A 123 34.97 16.45 -55.57
N ASP A 124 36.19 15.99 -55.31
CA ASP A 124 37.51 16.47 -55.71
C ASP A 124 38.24 17.49 -54.82
N ALA A 125 39.24 17.00 -54.12
CA ALA A 125 40.65 17.31 -54.35
C ALA A 125 41.52 17.04 -53.09
N ASP A 126 42.62 16.33 -53.34
CA ASP A 126 43.87 16.29 -52.57
C ASP A 126 43.84 15.71 -51.13
N ARG A 127 44.07 14.39 -51.10
CA ARG A 127 44.68 13.67 -49.98
C ARG A 127 46.17 13.91 -49.99
N ASP A 128 46.65 14.71 -49.06
CA ASP A 128 47.99 14.58 -48.46
C ASP A 128 48.09 15.55 -47.28
N GLU A 129 47.84 15.01 -46.08
CA GLU A 129 48.45 15.33 -44.78
C GLU A 129 47.62 14.64 -43.71
N VAL A 130 48.11 13.48 -43.24
CA VAL A 130 47.52 12.75 -42.11
C VAL A 130 47.94 13.49 -40.83
N GLY A 131 47.12 14.47 -40.43
CA GLY A 131 47.06 14.91 -39.05
C GLY A 131 46.28 13.86 -38.26
N GLU A 132 46.79 13.45 -37.12
CA GLU A 132 46.02 12.66 -36.13
C GLU A 132 44.71 13.38 -35.87
N VAL A 133 43.63 12.85 -36.41
CA VAL A 133 42.25 13.30 -36.05
C VAL A 133 42.05 12.76 -34.65
N GLU A 134 42.11 13.66 -33.68
CA GLU A 134 41.56 13.37 -32.34
C GLU A 134 40.13 12.92 -32.55
N THR A 135 39.85 11.65 -32.28
CA THR A 135 38.47 11.12 -32.27
C THR A 135 37.72 11.94 -31.22
N PRO A 136 36.63 12.64 -31.60
CA PRO A 136 35.87 13.39 -30.65
C PRO A 136 35.40 12.44 -29.56
N GLU A 137 35.66 12.81 -28.32
CA GLU A 137 35.18 12.06 -27.15
C GLU A 137 33.67 11.90 -27.30
N ALA A 138 33.19 10.65 -27.21
CA ALA A 138 31.78 10.33 -27.26
C ALA A 138 31.06 11.13 -26.17
N THR A 139 30.17 12.03 -26.54
CA THR A 139 29.42 12.84 -25.61
C THR A 139 28.22 12.01 -25.11
N GLU A 140 28.16 11.76 -23.81
CA GLU A 140 27.02 11.08 -23.18
C GLU A 140 25.95 12.12 -22.85
N GLU A 141 24.74 11.96 -23.38
CA GLU A 141 23.59 12.81 -23.08
C GLU A 141 22.56 12.02 -22.25
N VAL A 142 22.02 12.65 -21.21
CA VAL A 142 20.93 12.09 -20.42
C VAL A 142 19.64 12.19 -21.19
N VAL A 143 19.08 11.06 -21.60
CA VAL A 143 17.82 11.02 -22.36
C VAL A 143 16.62 11.01 -21.45
N TYR A 144 16.73 10.32 -20.32
CA TYR A 144 15.62 10.10 -19.40
C TYR A 144 16.15 9.75 -17.99
N GLU A 145 15.40 10.16 -16.98
CA GLU A 145 15.79 10.00 -15.59
C GLU A 145 14.70 9.28 -14.80
N GLU A 146 15.11 8.38 -13.91
CA GLU A 146 14.22 7.62 -13.07
C GLU A 146 14.57 7.72 -11.59
N VAL A 147 13.55 7.70 -10.74
CA VAL A 147 13.71 7.53 -9.30
C VAL A 147 12.94 6.30 -8.84
N GLN A 148 13.66 5.26 -8.52
CA GLN A 148 13.11 4.00 -8.04
C GLN A 148 13.23 3.89 -6.52
N CYS A 149 12.29 3.15 -5.92
CA CYS A 149 12.28 2.83 -4.50
C CYS A 149 12.36 1.32 -4.34
N ASP A 150 13.53 0.81 -3.94
CA ASP A 150 13.75 -0.63 -3.78
C ASP A 150 13.42 -1.07 -2.35
N HIS A 151 12.80 -2.23 -2.21
CA HIS A 151 12.73 -2.92 -0.93
C HIS A 151 14.10 -3.47 -0.55
N VAL A 152 14.58 -3.18 0.64
CA VAL A 152 15.80 -3.75 1.20
C VAL A 152 15.41 -4.81 2.22
N ALA A 153 15.70 -6.07 1.91
CA ALA A 153 15.42 -7.16 2.83
C ALA A 153 16.11 -6.93 4.18
N TRP A 154 15.45 -7.29 5.26
CA TRP A 154 15.94 -7.06 6.62
C TRP A 154 17.37 -7.56 6.90
N LYS A 155 17.83 -8.59 6.19
CA LYS A 155 19.19 -9.14 6.27
C LYS A 155 20.24 -8.31 5.56
N ASP A 156 19.80 -7.53 4.58
CA ASP A 156 20.66 -6.83 3.65
C ASP A 156 20.80 -5.34 3.99
N TRP A 157 20.14 -4.90 5.07
CA TRP A 157 20.26 -3.55 5.61
C TRP A 157 21.08 -3.54 6.90
N LEU A 158 22.07 -2.68 6.97
CA LEU A 158 23.03 -2.55 8.06
C LEU A 158 23.16 -1.08 8.51
N THR A 159 23.48 -0.89 9.79
CA THR A 159 23.73 0.43 10.39
C THR A 159 24.65 0.28 11.58
N ASN A 160 25.25 1.38 12.03
CA ASN A 160 25.93 1.39 13.32
C ASN A 160 24.93 1.21 14.47
N PRO A 161 25.36 0.65 15.61
CA PRO A 161 24.57 0.67 16.84
C PRO A 161 24.23 2.11 17.24
N ALA A 162 22.94 2.36 17.52
CA ALA A 162 22.42 3.66 17.91
C ALA A 162 21.18 3.46 18.80
N ARG A 163 20.85 4.43 19.65
CA ARG A 163 19.62 4.42 20.46
C ARG A 163 18.45 4.99 19.68
N GLU A 164 18.71 6.01 18.87
CA GLU A 164 17.71 6.67 18.03
C GLU A 164 18.28 6.96 16.64
N TRP A 165 17.39 7.24 15.68
CA TRP A 165 17.79 7.48 14.29
C TRP A 165 18.74 8.67 14.12
N ALA A 166 18.61 9.70 14.95
CA ALA A 166 19.48 10.87 14.91
C ALA A 166 20.96 10.55 15.20
N GLU A 167 21.23 9.48 15.97
CA GLU A 167 22.57 9.01 16.30
C GLU A 167 23.20 8.13 15.19
N VAL A 168 22.42 7.76 14.15
CA VAL A 168 22.92 6.92 13.07
C VAL A 168 23.91 7.70 12.22
N ARG A 169 25.13 7.16 12.11
CA ARG A 169 26.23 7.77 11.37
C ARG A 169 26.39 7.23 9.97
N TRP A 170 26.14 5.94 9.79
CA TRP A 170 26.21 5.30 8.49
C TRP A 170 25.10 4.27 8.32
N VAL A 171 24.66 4.12 7.09
CA VAL A 171 23.74 3.08 6.66
C VAL A 171 24.35 2.33 5.49
N ALA A 172 24.03 1.05 5.37
CA ALA A 172 24.48 0.26 4.24
C ALA A 172 23.41 -0.72 3.79
N ARG A 173 23.40 -0.99 2.49
CA ARG A 173 22.65 -2.11 1.92
C ARG A 173 23.59 -3.08 1.23
N ARG A 174 23.25 -4.36 1.29
CA ARG A 174 23.91 -5.40 0.53
C ARG A 174 23.12 -5.67 -0.74
N VAL A 175 23.82 -5.63 -1.87
CA VAL A 175 23.28 -5.89 -3.20
C VAL A 175 24.01 -7.10 -3.78
N TYR A 176 23.26 -7.98 -4.44
CA TYR A 176 23.81 -9.13 -5.13
C TYR A 176 23.87 -8.82 -6.61
N MET A 177 25.09 -8.70 -7.14
CA MET A 177 25.34 -8.30 -8.52
C MET A 177 25.89 -9.47 -9.34
N THR A 178 25.38 -9.62 -10.55
CA THR A 178 25.92 -10.52 -11.56
C THR A 178 27.23 -9.95 -12.13
N LYS A 179 27.97 -10.77 -12.90
CA LYS A 179 29.20 -10.30 -13.55
C LYS A 179 28.94 -9.17 -14.54
N ALA A 180 27.82 -9.23 -15.27
CA ALA A 180 27.44 -8.20 -16.25
C ALA A 180 27.17 -6.86 -15.56
N GLU A 181 26.36 -6.86 -14.49
CA GLU A 181 26.06 -5.67 -13.71
C GLU A 181 27.31 -5.06 -13.02
N LEU A 182 28.27 -5.91 -12.62
CA LEU A 182 29.56 -5.42 -12.09
C LEU A 182 30.39 -4.71 -13.15
N ILE A 183 30.42 -5.24 -14.38
CA ILE A 183 31.16 -4.63 -15.50
C ILE A 183 30.52 -3.29 -15.87
N GLU A 184 29.22 -3.27 -16.01
CA GLU A 184 28.44 -2.07 -16.33
C GLU A 184 28.66 -0.97 -15.28
N ARG A 185 28.67 -1.33 -14.00
CA ARG A 185 28.71 -0.35 -12.90
C ARG A 185 30.12 0.09 -12.51
N PHE A 186 31.10 -0.82 -12.50
CA PHE A 186 32.45 -0.57 -11.96
C PHE A 186 33.57 -0.73 -12.98
N GLY A 187 33.24 -1.11 -14.22
CA GLY A 187 34.19 -1.37 -15.27
C GLY A 187 34.79 -2.78 -15.23
N GLU A 188 35.32 -3.20 -16.36
CA GLU A 188 35.79 -4.57 -16.57
C GLU A 188 36.98 -4.96 -15.69
N GLU A 189 37.91 -4.04 -15.45
CA GLU A 189 39.10 -4.28 -14.61
C GLU A 189 38.76 -4.64 -13.18
N LYS A 190 37.89 -3.84 -12.53
CA LYS A 190 37.46 -4.07 -11.15
C LYS A 190 36.56 -5.30 -11.06
N ALA A 191 35.65 -5.49 -12.02
CA ALA A 191 34.73 -6.62 -12.06
C ALA A 191 35.43 -7.98 -12.15
N LYS A 192 36.59 -8.07 -12.81
CA LYS A 192 37.40 -9.29 -12.88
C LYS A 192 37.99 -9.72 -11.55
N LEU A 193 38.27 -8.76 -10.67
CA LEU A 193 38.89 -9.01 -9.38
C LEU A 193 37.87 -9.31 -8.26
N VAL A 194 36.59 -9.10 -8.52
CA VAL A 194 35.51 -9.36 -7.54
C VAL A 194 35.09 -10.82 -7.57
N PRO A 195 35.17 -11.57 -6.45
CA PRO A 195 34.81 -12.97 -6.43
C PRO A 195 33.28 -13.18 -6.48
N LEU A 196 32.80 -14.00 -7.41
CA LEU A 196 31.41 -14.44 -7.50
C LEU A 196 31.21 -15.67 -6.58
N ALA A 197 31.03 -15.42 -5.29
CA ALA A 197 30.99 -16.48 -4.27
C ALA A 197 29.59 -16.80 -3.75
N THR A 198 28.63 -15.89 -3.95
CA THR A 198 27.30 -16.01 -3.32
C THR A 198 26.30 -16.64 -4.26
N THR A 199 25.54 -17.59 -3.75
CA THR A 199 24.42 -18.19 -4.45
C THR A 199 23.13 -17.46 -4.04
N PRO A 200 22.27 -17.04 -4.99
CA PRO A 200 21.04 -16.35 -4.67
C PRO A 200 20.16 -17.12 -3.69
N THR A 201 19.49 -16.40 -2.79
CA THR A 201 18.55 -16.99 -1.82
C THR A 201 17.40 -17.70 -2.57
N GLY A 202 17.03 -18.92 -2.13
CA GLY A 202 15.98 -19.72 -2.79
C GLY A 202 16.49 -20.79 -3.75
N SER A 203 17.80 -20.93 -3.92
CA SER A 203 18.41 -21.95 -4.77
C SER A 203 18.55 -23.34 -4.13
N ASP A 204 17.92 -23.57 -2.97
CA ASP A 204 18.03 -24.85 -2.24
C ASP A 204 17.55 -26.06 -3.06
N THR A 205 16.65 -25.84 -4.02
CA THR A 205 16.15 -26.86 -4.96
C THR A 205 16.89 -26.86 -6.30
N ALA A 206 17.82 -25.92 -6.54
CA ALA A 206 18.54 -25.79 -7.79
C ALA A 206 19.65 -26.84 -7.89
N THR A 207 19.93 -27.30 -9.11
CA THR A 207 21.07 -28.19 -9.40
C THR A 207 22.41 -27.44 -9.22
N ASP A 208 23.48 -28.16 -9.00
CA ASP A 208 24.81 -27.56 -8.82
C ASP A 208 25.25 -26.72 -10.04
N ALA A 209 24.88 -27.13 -11.24
CA ALA A 209 25.12 -26.37 -12.47
C ALA A 209 24.35 -25.03 -12.49
N GLN A 210 23.08 -25.03 -12.06
CA GLN A 210 22.27 -23.83 -11.92
C GLN A 210 22.81 -22.89 -10.83
N ARG A 211 23.26 -23.45 -9.70
CA ARG A 211 23.90 -22.65 -8.64
C ARG A 211 25.20 -22.00 -9.12
N GLN A 212 25.98 -22.72 -9.93
CA GLN A 212 27.22 -22.23 -10.48
C GLN A 212 26.99 -21.09 -11.50
N ALA A 213 25.99 -21.25 -12.38
CA ALA A 213 25.62 -20.27 -13.39
C ALA A 213 25.03 -18.98 -12.77
N ASN A 214 24.35 -19.08 -11.64
CA ASN A 214 23.69 -17.96 -10.97
C ASN A 214 24.51 -17.39 -9.79
N LYS A 215 25.83 -17.57 -9.81
CA LYS A 215 26.69 -16.96 -8.79
C LYS A 215 26.73 -15.44 -8.93
N THR A 216 26.58 -14.77 -7.79
CA THR A 216 26.62 -13.32 -7.67
C THR A 216 27.72 -12.88 -6.73
N ALA A 217 28.13 -11.63 -6.85
CA ALA A 217 28.99 -10.96 -5.88
C ALA A 217 28.16 -10.22 -4.84
N GLU A 218 28.63 -10.23 -3.61
CA GLU A 218 28.07 -9.38 -2.55
C GLU A 218 28.75 -8.01 -2.61
N VAL A 219 27.98 -6.98 -2.93
CA VAL A 219 28.45 -5.58 -2.91
C VAL A 219 27.69 -4.85 -1.80
N TYR A 220 28.44 -4.14 -0.98
CA TYR A 220 27.90 -3.29 0.07
C TYR A 220 27.99 -1.84 -0.39
N GLU A 221 26.86 -1.19 -0.47
CA GLU A 221 26.73 0.24 -0.67
C GLU A 221 26.58 0.89 0.69
N ILE A 222 27.57 1.68 1.10
CA ILE A 222 27.69 2.27 2.44
C ILE A 222 27.65 3.79 2.30
N TRP A 223 26.76 4.42 3.03
CA TRP A 223 26.62 5.87 3.09
C TRP A 223 27.06 6.36 4.47
N ASP A 224 28.16 7.10 4.52
CA ASP A 224 28.72 7.64 5.76
C ASP A 224 28.41 9.13 5.91
N LYS A 225 27.51 9.45 6.85
CA LYS A 225 27.01 10.82 7.06
C LYS A 225 28.11 11.81 7.53
N PRO A 226 29.05 11.43 8.42
CA PRO A 226 30.12 12.32 8.85
C PRO A 226 31.06 12.76 7.72
N SER A 227 31.42 11.87 6.82
CA SER A 227 32.27 12.19 5.66
C SER A 227 31.49 12.70 4.47
N LYS A 228 30.14 12.54 4.47
CA LYS A 228 29.27 12.79 3.32
C LYS A 228 29.71 12.02 2.08
N THR A 229 30.15 10.79 2.25
CA THR A 229 30.68 9.97 1.16
C THR A 229 29.93 8.64 1.08
N ALA A 230 29.65 8.20 -0.14
CA ALA A 230 29.11 6.88 -0.41
C ALA A 230 30.20 5.97 -0.95
N PHE A 231 30.32 4.77 -0.39
CA PHE A 231 31.33 3.77 -0.74
C PHE A 231 30.69 2.50 -1.25
N TRP A 232 31.30 1.89 -2.28
CA TRP A 232 30.95 0.54 -2.74
C TRP A 232 32.11 -0.39 -2.47
N VAL A 233 31.85 -1.42 -1.66
CA VAL A 233 32.87 -2.41 -1.29
C VAL A 233 32.33 -3.82 -1.52
N SER A 234 33.21 -4.75 -1.89
CA SER A 234 32.83 -6.16 -2.06
C SER A 234 33.70 -7.06 -1.19
N LYS A 235 33.08 -8.07 -0.61
CA LYS A 235 33.79 -9.05 0.21
C LYS A 235 34.75 -9.87 -0.66
N GLY A 236 36.03 -9.86 -0.30
CA GLY A 236 37.09 -10.57 -1.02
C GLY A 236 37.68 -9.79 -2.21
N TYR A 237 37.25 -8.58 -2.46
CA TYR A 237 37.95 -7.66 -3.37
C TYR A 237 39.19 -7.08 -2.68
N THR A 238 40.36 -7.28 -3.27
CA THR A 238 41.65 -6.87 -2.67
C THR A 238 42.09 -5.47 -3.06
N GLY A 239 41.39 -4.83 -4.01
CA GLY A 239 41.71 -3.47 -4.47
C GLY A 239 41.18 -2.34 -3.60
N GLY A 240 40.58 -2.65 -2.43
CA GLY A 240 40.04 -1.66 -1.50
C GLY A 240 38.58 -1.31 -1.81
N VAL A 241 38.32 -0.10 -2.29
CA VAL A 241 36.96 0.41 -2.60
C VAL A 241 36.67 0.23 -4.08
N LEU A 242 35.49 -0.28 -4.43
CA LEU A 242 35.06 -0.41 -5.84
C LEU A 242 34.74 0.95 -6.46
N ASP A 243 34.03 1.80 -5.71
CA ASP A 243 33.67 3.15 -6.11
C ASP A 243 33.52 4.02 -4.85
N GLU A 244 33.77 5.31 -4.99
CA GLU A 244 33.65 6.30 -3.92
C GLU A 244 33.09 7.59 -4.54
N ARG A 245 32.04 8.16 -3.93
CA ARG A 245 31.40 9.37 -4.41
C ARG A 245 31.06 10.30 -3.25
N GLU A 246 31.42 11.55 -3.38
CA GLU A 246 31.03 12.60 -2.45
C GLU A 246 29.58 13.01 -2.75
N ASP A 247 28.73 12.96 -1.74
CA ASP A 247 27.31 13.37 -1.74
C ASP A 247 26.56 13.13 -3.08
N PRO A 248 26.40 11.87 -3.51
CA PRO A 248 25.98 11.57 -4.88
C PRO A 248 24.54 11.99 -5.20
N LEU A 249 23.71 12.32 -4.21
CA LEU A 249 22.31 12.68 -4.39
C LEU A 249 21.94 14.08 -3.85
N GLY A 250 22.86 14.80 -3.18
CA GLY A 250 22.60 16.12 -2.64
C GLY A 250 21.43 16.18 -1.65
N LEU A 251 21.15 15.07 -0.94
CA LEU A 251 19.98 14.99 -0.07
C LEU A 251 20.21 15.75 1.24
N ARG A 252 19.16 16.41 1.72
CA ARG A 252 19.18 17.17 2.98
C ARG A 252 19.66 16.34 4.18
N GLU A 253 19.16 15.13 4.33
CA GLU A 253 19.52 14.20 5.41
C GLU A 253 20.68 13.26 5.02
N PHE A 254 21.22 13.38 3.83
CA PHE A 254 22.28 12.58 3.23
C PHE A 254 21.88 11.12 2.91
N PHE A 255 21.16 10.43 3.78
CA PHE A 255 20.82 9.02 3.57
C PHE A 255 19.76 8.81 2.47
N PRO A 256 19.97 7.86 1.54
CA PRO A 256 19.01 7.54 0.49
C PRO A 256 17.87 6.62 0.98
N CYS A 257 17.60 6.63 2.25
CA CYS A 257 16.55 5.84 2.87
C CYS A 257 15.92 6.60 4.06
N PRO A 258 14.62 6.43 4.30
CA PRO A 258 13.96 6.98 5.48
C PRO A 258 14.41 6.23 6.74
N ALA A 259 14.06 6.77 7.91
CA ALA A 259 14.16 6.03 9.16
C ALA A 259 13.37 4.72 9.05
N PRO A 260 13.94 3.57 9.43
CA PRO A 260 13.31 2.27 9.22
C PRO A 260 11.95 2.16 9.89
N LEU A 261 11.07 1.37 9.28
CA LEU A 261 9.80 0.98 9.88
C LEU A 261 10.08 -0.15 10.86
N ASN A 262 10.17 0.18 12.14
CA ASN A 262 10.47 -0.76 13.22
C ASN A 262 9.19 -1.15 13.97
N ALA A 263 9.07 -2.44 14.32
CA ALA A 263 8.00 -2.94 15.18
C ALA A 263 8.17 -2.41 16.62
N THR A 264 8.41 -3.27 17.59
CA THR A 264 8.67 -2.84 18.96
C THR A 264 10.15 -2.53 19.13
N VAL A 265 10.48 -1.31 19.55
CA VAL A 265 11.87 -0.90 19.89
C VAL A 265 11.98 -0.59 21.36
N GLY A 266 13.13 -0.89 21.95
CA GLY A 266 13.47 -0.46 23.31
C GLY A 266 13.94 0.99 23.33
N PRO A 267 14.06 1.58 24.53
CA PRO A 267 14.57 2.95 24.68
C PRO A 267 16.09 3.06 24.49
N ASP A 268 16.78 1.94 24.39
CA ASP A 268 18.23 1.79 24.38
C ASP A 268 18.81 1.33 23.04
N SER A 269 17.96 0.99 22.08
CA SER A 269 18.42 0.45 20.80
C SER A 269 17.43 0.69 19.68
N THR A 270 17.93 0.94 18.47
CA THR A 270 17.13 0.96 17.22
C THR A 270 16.89 -0.44 16.65
N ILE A 271 17.41 -1.49 17.30
CA ILE A 271 17.17 -2.87 16.87
C ILE A 271 15.78 -3.30 17.34
N PRO A 272 14.85 -3.61 16.40
CA PRO A 272 13.49 -3.96 16.78
C PRO A 272 13.39 -5.39 17.32
N VAL A 273 12.43 -5.58 18.20
CA VAL A 273 11.98 -6.89 18.65
C VAL A 273 10.76 -7.29 17.79
N ALA A 274 10.83 -8.43 17.16
CA ALA A 274 9.71 -8.94 16.36
C ALA A 274 8.52 -9.28 17.25
N ASP A 275 7.31 -8.97 16.82
CA ASP A 275 6.09 -9.23 17.58
C ASP A 275 5.94 -10.69 18.01
N TYR A 276 6.39 -11.62 17.16
CA TYR A 276 6.34 -13.05 17.46
C TYR A 276 7.08 -13.42 18.74
N VAL A 277 8.16 -12.72 19.08
CA VAL A 277 8.93 -12.99 20.31
C VAL A 277 8.08 -12.82 21.56
N MET A 278 7.06 -11.93 21.50
CA MET A 278 6.19 -11.65 22.65
C MET A 278 5.19 -12.77 22.97
N TYR A 279 4.90 -13.65 22.00
CA TYR A 279 3.96 -14.76 22.18
C TYR A 279 4.51 -16.12 21.68
N GLN A 280 5.83 -16.23 21.55
CA GLN A 280 6.45 -17.46 21.03
C GLN A 280 6.19 -18.65 21.95
N ASP A 281 6.22 -18.46 23.27
CA ASP A 281 6.02 -19.52 24.24
C ASP A 281 4.60 -20.10 24.15
N GLN A 282 3.59 -19.21 24.05
CA GLN A 282 2.20 -19.60 23.83
C GLN A 282 2.00 -20.29 22.48
N ALA A 283 2.74 -19.86 21.45
CA ALA A 283 2.69 -20.50 20.15
C ALA A 283 3.34 -21.89 20.14
N GLU A 284 4.35 -22.15 20.97
CA GLU A 284 4.96 -23.46 21.18
C GLU A 284 4.02 -24.38 21.97
N GLU A 285 3.40 -23.88 23.04
CA GLU A 285 2.38 -24.61 23.80
C GLU A 285 1.19 -25.00 22.90
N LEU A 286 0.76 -24.11 22.01
CA LEU A 286 -0.30 -24.37 21.03
C LEU A 286 0.08 -25.51 20.07
N ASP A 287 1.34 -25.58 19.64
CA ASP A 287 1.86 -26.66 18.81
C ASP A 287 1.86 -27.99 19.56
N GLU A 288 2.28 -28.01 20.83
CA GLU A 288 2.27 -29.17 21.68
C GLU A 288 0.85 -29.73 21.93
N LEU A 289 -0.10 -28.84 22.24
CA LEU A 289 -1.50 -29.19 22.39
C LEU A 289 -2.09 -29.76 21.09
N THR A 290 -1.76 -29.13 19.94
CA THR A 290 -2.19 -29.63 18.63
C THR A 290 -1.63 -31.02 18.31
N ALA A 291 -0.36 -31.27 18.63
CA ALA A 291 0.25 -32.59 18.49
C ALA A 291 -0.38 -33.63 19.42
N ARG A 292 -0.65 -33.26 20.69
CA ARG A 292 -1.31 -34.09 21.69
C ARG A 292 -2.74 -34.46 21.27
N ILE A 293 -3.52 -33.51 20.80
CA ILE A 293 -4.86 -33.72 20.24
C ILE A 293 -4.81 -34.76 19.11
N GLY A 294 -3.87 -34.61 18.17
CA GLY A 294 -3.70 -35.58 17.09
C GLY A 294 -3.43 -37.01 17.58
N LYS A 295 -2.55 -37.18 18.57
CA LYS A 295 -2.26 -38.49 19.18
C LYS A 295 -3.48 -39.07 19.89
N LEU A 296 -4.22 -38.23 20.63
CA LEU A 296 -5.43 -38.68 21.34
C LEU A 296 -6.55 -39.08 20.35
N GLN A 297 -6.69 -38.33 19.23
CA GLN A 297 -7.65 -38.69 18.17
C GLN A 297 -7.31 -40.04 17.54
N ASP A 298 -6.03 -40.37 17.33
CA ASP A 298 -5.61 -41.66 16.82
C ASP A 298 -5.81 -42.79 17.86
N ALA A 299 -5.73 -42.46 19.16
CA ALA A 299 -6.01 -43.38 20.25
C ALA A 299 -7.51 -43.69 20.44
N LEU A 300 -8.40 -42.83 19.92
CA LEU A 300 -9.86 -43.02 19.93
C LEU A 300 -10.35 -44.08 18.95
N ARG A 301 -9.54 -45.07 18.61
CA ARG A 301 -9.97 -46.22 17.82
C ARG A 301 -10.79 -47.16 18.70
N MET A 302 -12.00 -47.45 18.25
CA MET A 302 -12.80 -48.49 18.92
C MET A 302 -12.14 -49.86 18.69
N VAL A 303 -11.44 -50.32 19.69
CA VAL A 303 -10.84 -51.65 19.71
C VAL A 303 -11.49 -52.47 20.82
N GLY A 304 -12.04 -53.60 20.48
CA GLY A 304 -12.62 -54.56 21.42
C GLY A 304 -11.84 -55.85 21.40
N VAL A 305 -11.77 -56.48 22.56
CA VAL A 305 -11.20 -57.82 22.73
C VAL A 305 -12.36 -58.78 22.91
N TYR A 306 -12.34 -59.93 22.23
CA TYR A 306 -13.39 -60.92 22.33
C TYR A 306 -12.79 -62.33 22.54
N ALA A 307 -13.59 -63.23 23.13
CA ALA A 307 -13.18 -64.58 23.33
C ALA A 307 -13.05 -65.37 22.02
N GLY A 308 -11.96 -66.04 21.77
CA GLY A 308 -11.63 -66.73 20.51
C GLY A 308 -12.66 -67.71 19.99
N GLU A 309 -13.49 -68.24 20.90
CA GLU A 309 -14.56 -69.20 20.58
C GLU A 309 -15.70 -68.58 19.70
N ALA A 310 -15.91 -67.27 19.74
CA ALA A 310 -16.94 -66.53 18.94
C ALA A 310 -16.38 -65.86 17.68
N ASN A 311 -15.21 -66.24 17.20
CA ASN A 311 -14.41 -65.51 16.23
C ASN A 311 -15.11 -65.28 14.87
N ARG A 312 -15.73 -66.29 14.30
CA ARG A 312 -16.31 -66.22 12.94
C ARG A 312 -17.58 -65.37 12.88
N GLU A 313 -18.41 -65.50 13.88
CA GLU A 313 -19.71 -64.81 13.94
C GLU A 313 -19.54 -63.33 14.25
N LEU A 314 -18.65 -62.97 15.17
CA LEU A 314 -18.31 -61.58 15.48
C LEU A 314 -17.62 -60.88 14.29
N GLN A 315 -16.74 -61.55 13.58
CA GLN A 315 -16.14 -61.03 12.36
C GLN A 315 -17.17 -60.73 11.28
N LEU A 316 -18.21 -61.55 11.12
CA LEU A 316 -19.30 -61.32 10.18
C LEU A 316 -20.12 -60.06 10.54
N VAL A 317 -20.36 -59.83 11.84
CA VAL A 317 -21.10 -58.63 12.32
C VAL A 317 -20.33 -57.36 12.02
N PHE A 318 -19.01 -57.34 12.14
CA PHE A 318 -18.16 -56.19 11.94
C PHE A 318 -17.47 -56.14 10.57
N SER A 319 -17.79 -57.03 9.64
CA SER A 319 -17.23 -57.02 8.29
C SER A 319 -17.83 -55.89 7.45
N PRO A 320 -17.01 -55.14 6.66
CA PRO A 320 -17.50 -54.14 5.74
C PRO A 320 -18.54 -54.73 4.75
N GLY A 321 -19.66 -54.03 4.55
CA GLY A 321 -20.73 -54.43 3.66
C GLY A 321 -21.88 -55.21 4.31
N ASN A 322 -21.80 -55.47 5.63
CA ASN A 322 -22.88 -56.07 6.40
C ASN A 322 -23.72 -55.08 7.21
N GLU A 323 -23.55 -53.81 6.92
CA GLU A 323 -24.34 -52.72 7.48
C GLU A 323 -25.82 -52.87 7.11
N ASN A 324 -26.70 -52.69 8.10
CA ASN A 324 -28.16 -52.84 7.96
C ASN A 324 -28.65 -54.23 7.56
N LYS A 325 -27.90 -55.30 7.81
CA LYS A 325 -28.33 -56.69 7.55
C LYS A 325 -28.54 -57.43 8.86
N LEU A 326 -29.53 -58.36 8.85
CA LEU A 326 -29.69 -59.34 9.92
C LEU A 326 -28.75 -60.50 9.61
N ILE A 327 -27.86 -60.79 10.54
CA ILE A 327 -26.85 -61.83 10.42
C ILE A 327 -27.31 -63.03 11.25
N PRO A 328 -27.50 -64.22 10.66
CA PRO A 328 -27.83 -65.41 11.41
C PRO A 328 -26.62 -65.86 12.28
N ILE A 329 -26.87 -66.18 13.53
CA ILE A 329 -25.87 -66.57 14.50
C ILE A 329 -26.29 -67.95 15.03
N ASP A 330 -25.49 -69.00 14.79
CA ASP A 330 -25.79 -70.35 15.17
C ASP A 330 -25.72 -70.53 16.69
N THR A 331 -24.93 -69.76 17.41
CA THR A 331 -24.72 -69.82 18.88
C THR A 331 -25.52 -68.69 19.61
N TYR A 332 -26.70 -68.30 19.11
CA TYR A 332 -27.48 -67.19 19.64
C TYR A 332 -27.87 -67.33 21.10
N ASP A 333 -28.14 -68.58 21.61
CA ASP A 333 -28.50 -68.83 23.00
C ASP A 333 -27.32 -68.51 23.94
N ILE A 334 -26.07 -68.88 23.56
CA ILE A 334 -24.86 -68.53 24.28
C ILE A 334 -24.61 -67.03 24.31
N TRP A 335 -24.90 -66.33 23.19
CA TRP A 335 -24.80 -64.90 23.12
C TRP A 335 -25.80 -64.20 24.03
N LYS A 336 -27.02 -64.72 24.13
CA LYS A 336 -28.08 -64.21 24.99
C LYS A 336 -27.76 -64.36 26.48
N GLU A 337 -27.23 -65.56 26.89
CA GLU A 337 -26.78 -65.83 28.26
C GLU A 337 -25.64 -64.94 28.70
N LYS A 338 -24.71 -64.61 27.80
CA LYS A 338 -23.58 -63.72 28.07
C LYS A 338 -23.91 -62.23 27.93
N GLY A 339 -25.20 -61.82 27.77
CA GLY A 339 -25.61 -60.41 27.68
C GLY A 339 -25.52 -59.80 26.29
N GLY A 340 -25.54 -60.63 25.23
CA GLY A 340 -25.48 -60.23 23.83
C GLY A 340 -24.08 -59.78 23.40
N VAL A 341 -24.01 -58.97 22.34
CA VAL A 341 -22.74 -58.44 21.79
C VAL A 341 -21.92 -57.70 22.86
N LYS A 342 -22.59 -57.01 23.79
CA LYS A 342 -21.93 -56.27 24.90
C LYS A 342 -21.22 -57.18 25.91
N GLY A 343 -21.70 -58.40 26.11
CA GLY A 343 -21.08 -59.33 27.05
C GLY A 343 -19.98 -60.21 26.42
N LEU A 344 -19.91 -60.23 25.09
CA LEU A 344 -18.90 -60.99 24.35
C LEU A 344 -17.66 -60.18 23.97
N ILE A 345 -17.82 -58.88 23.90
CA ILE A 345 -16.74 -57.94 23.53
C ILE A 345 -16.47 -57.03 24.69
N GLU A 346 -15.25 -57.07 25.18
CA GLU A 346 -14.75 -56.08 26.13
C GLU A 346 -14.11 -54.94 25.36
N TRP A 347 -14.76 -53.81 25.37
CA TRP A 347 -14.26 -52.60 24.69
C TRP A 347 -13.20 -51.93 25.55
N VAL A 348 -12.12 -51.50 24.91
CA VAL A 348 -11.13 -50.64 25.59
C VAL A 348 -11.83 -49.38 26.05
N PRO A 349 -11.77 -49.02 27.35
CA PRO A 349 -12.45 -47.83 27.85
C PRO A 349 -11.84 -46.58 27.26
N VAL A 350 -12.58 -45.90 26.38
CA VAL A 350 -12.13 -44.67 25.68
C VAL A 350 -12.58 -43.40 26.40
N ASP A 351 -13.38 -43.49 27.45
CA ASP A 351 -13.96 -42.35 28.15
C ASP A 351 -12.90 -41.42 28.74
N MET A 352 -11.83 -41.96 29.32
CA MET A 352 -10.71 -41.17 29.82
C MET A 352 -9.98 -40.42 28.69
N VAL A 353 -9.85 -41.04 27.53
CA VAL A 353 -9.23 -40.39 26.35
C VAL A 353 -10.10 -39.28 25.85
N ILE A 354 -11.43 -39.46 25.82
CA ILE A 354 -12.41 -38.42 25.42
C ILE A 354 -12.35 -37.21 26.37
N GLN A 355 -12.35 -37.48 27.70
CA GLN A 355 -12.24 -36.38 28.69
C GLN A 355 -10.92 -35.62 28.55
N THR A 356 -9.81 -36.33 28.36
CA THR A 356 -8.49 -35.70 28.16
C THR A 356 -8.47 -34.91 26.86
N LEU A 357 -9.09 -35.41 25.79
CA LEU A 357 -9.20 -34.73 24.51
C LEU A 357 -10.02 -33.43 24.62
N GLN A 358 -11.14 -33.48 25.36
CA GLN A 358 -11.95 -32.28 25.64
C GLN A 358 -11.14 -31.23 26.40
N GLY A 359 -10.43 -31.65 27.49
CA GLY A 359 -9.54 -30.75 28.22
C GLY A 359 -8.43 -30.16 27.37
N CYS A 360 -7.88 -30.93 26.39
CA CYS A 360 -6.90 -30.37 25.45
C CYS A 360 -7.50 -29.33 24.49
N TYR A 361 -8.75 -29.51 24.05
CA TYR A 361 -9.44 -28.50 23.21
C TYR A 361 -9.74 -27.23 23.99
N GLU A 362 -10.17 -27.34 25.26
CA GLU A 362 -10.40 -26.20 26.14
C GLU A 362 -9.10 -25.43 26.41
N ALA A 363 -8.02 -26.13 26.78
CA ALA A 363 -6.70 -25.56 26.97
C ALA A 363 -6.20 -24.85 25.71
N ARG A 364 -6.38 -25.47 24.53
CA ARG A 364 -6.01 -24.83 23.25
C ARG A 364 -6.80 -23.54 22.99
N GLY A 365 -8.09 -23.52 23.32
CA GLY A 365 -8.91 -22.31 23.23
C GLY A 365 -8.41 -21.20 24.16
N GLN A 366 -7.98 -21.56 25.38
CA GLN A 366 -7.42 -20.60 26.32
C GLN A 366 -6.10 -20.01 25.81
N VAL A 367 -5.17 -20.84 25.37
CA VAL A 367 -3.88 -20.38 24.82
C VAL A 367 -4.08 -19.46 23.59
N LEU A 368 -5.06 -19.76 22.73
CA LEU A 368 -5.42 -18.87 21.63
C LEU A 368 -5.91 -17.51 22.13
N ASN A 369 -6.76 -17.48 23.14
CA ASN A 369 -7.22 -16.24 23.75
C ASN A 369 -6.07 -15.43 24.37
N ASP A 370 -5.11 -16.10 25.02
CA ASP A 370 -3.93 -15.45 25.58
C ASP A 370 -3.08 -14.79 24.47
N ILE A 371 -2.87 -15.49 23.34
CA ILE A 371 -2.18 -14.95 22.17
C ILE A 371 -2.92 -13.70 21.65
N TYR A 372 -4.26 -13.72 21.59
CA TYR A 372 -5.05 -12.56 21.13
C TYR A 372 -4.97 -11.37 22.10
N GLN A 373 -4.92 -11.63 23.39
CA GLN A 373 -4.69 -10.57 24.38
C GLN A 373 -3.30 -9.94 24.24
N ILE A 374 -2.26 -10.76 24.06
CA ILE A 374 -0.89 -10.29 23.86
C ILE A 374 -0.77 -9.48 22.57
N THR A 375 -1.29 -9.99 21.46
CA THR A 375 -1.21 -9.34 20.15
C THR A 375 -2.16 -8.15 20.01
N GLY A 376 -3.22 -8.11 20.80
CA GLY A 376 -4.30 -7.11 20.70
C GLY A 376 -5.20 -7.31 19.47
N LEU A 377 -5.14 -8.48 18.85
CA LEU A 377 -6.04 -8.85 17.76
C LEU A 377 -7.41 -9.22 18.33
N SER A 378 -8.34 -8.28 18.30
CA SER A 378 -9.72 -8.53 18.71
C SER A 378 -10.47 -9.39 17.69
N ASP A 379 -11.51 -10.09 18.17
CA ASP A 379 -12.39 -10.92 17.34
C ASP A 379 -12.97 -10.14 16.16
N ILE A 380 -13.23 -8.84 16.34
CA ILE A 380 -13.77 -7.95 15.29
C ILE A 380 -12.79 -7.78 14.13
N ILE A 381 -11.49 -7.60 14.41
CA ILE A 381 -10.44 -7.48 13.36
C ILE A 381 -10.33 -8.77 12.56
N ARG A 382 -10.68 -9.91 13.18
CA ARG A 382 -10.65 -11.25 12.57
C ARG A 382 -11.94 -11.62 11.87
N GLY A 383 -12.97 -10.76 11.94
CA GLY A 383 -14.29 -11.00 11.36
C GLY A 383 -15.16 -11.95 12.18
N GLU A 384 -14.80 -12.25 13.43
CA GLU A 384 -15.63 -13.05 14.33
C GLU A 384 -16.56 -12.13 15.13
N SER A 385 -17.86 -12.42 15.12
CA SER A 385 -18.84 -11.72 15.93
C SER A 385 -19.53 -12.70 16.90
N ASN A 386 -19.65 -12.30 18.15
CA ASN A 386 -20.41 -13.09 19.12
C ASN A 386 -21.89 -12.68 19.06
N PRO A 387 -22.82 -13.58 18.69
CA PRO A 387 -24.23 -13.24 18.56
C PRO A 387 -24.89 -12.79 19.87
N ASN A 388 -24.25 -13.05 21.01
CA ASN A 388 -24.76 -12.66 22.33
C ASN A 388 -24.26 -11.28 22.80
N GLU A 389 -23.42 -10.59 22.02
CA GLU A 389 -22.92 -9.26 22.37
C GLU A 389 -23.80 -8.15 21.79
N THR A 390 -23.97 -7.08 22.56
CA THR A 390 -24.70 -5.89 22.09
C THR A 390 -23.87 -5.14 21.04
N ALA A 391 -24.53 -4.51 20.06
CA ALA A 391 -23.88 -3.68 19.05
C ALA A 391 -22.97 -2.59 19.65
N THR A 392 -23.33 -2.05 20.81
CA THR A 392 -22.53 -1.06 21.54
C THR A 392 -21.24 -1.67 22.10
N ALA A 393 -21.29 -2.90 22.65
CA ALA A 393 -20.11 -3.60 23.14
C ALA A 393 -19.15 -3.96 22.00
N GLN A 394 -19.69 -4.42 20.87
CA GLN A 394 -18.90 -4.69 19.66
C GLN A 394 -18.23 -3.42 19.12
N ARG A 395 -18.95 -2.29 19.09
CA ARG A 395 -18.38 -1.00 18.68
C ARG A 395 -17.25 -0.53 19.60
N LEU A 396 -17.42 -0.66 20.91
CA LEU A 396 -16.38 -0.32 21.89
C LEU A 396 -15.16 -1.24 21.75
N LYS A 397 -15.35 -2.55 21.62
CA LYS A 397 -14.25 -3.50 21.35
C LYS A 397 -13.51 -3.16 20.06
N GLY A 398 -14.22 -2.82 18.98
CA GLY A 398 -13.65 -2.36 17.72
C GLY A 398 -12.81 -1.09 17.88
N GLN A 399 -13.28 -0.12 18.65
CA GLN A 399 -12.54 1.10 18.92
C GLN A 399 -11.24 0.85 19.69
N TRP A 400 -11.27 0.04 20.76
CA TRP A 400 -10.08 -0.28 21.55
C TRP A 400 -9.10 -1.21 20.82
N GLY A 401 -9.60 -2.24 20.14
CA GLY A 401 -8.76 -3.13 19.32
C GLY A 401 -8.08 -2.42 18.17
N SER A 402 -8.68 -1.34 17.64
CA SER A 402 -8.13 -0.56 16.54
C SER A 402 -6.99 0.40 16.97
N LEU A 403 -6.80 0.72 18.26
CA LEU A 403 -5.77 1.68 18.69
C LEU A 403 -4.35 1.23 18.34
N ARG A 404 -3.99 -0.02 18.64
CA ARG A 404 -2.67 -0.58 18.30
C ARG A 404 -2.44 -0.64 16.79
N VAL A 405 -3.49 -0.96 16.03
CA VAL A 405 -3.43 -0.96 14.56
C VAL A 405 -3.25 0.46 14.04
N ARG A 406 -3.95 1.44 14.61
CA ARG A 406 -3.82 2.87 14.23
C ARG A 406 -2.40 3.41 14.47
N ASP A 407 -1.75 3.04 15.56
CA ASP A 407 -0.37 3.46 15.80
C ASP A 407 0.57 2.88 14.74
N ARG A 408 0.40 1.61 14.39
CA ARG A 408 1.16 0.98 13.30
C ARG A 408 0.87 1.61 11.93
N GLN A 409 -0.38 1.97 11.68
CA GLN A 409 -0.77 2.70 10.46
C GLN A 409 -0.09 4.08 10.38
N ARG A 410 -0.02 4.81 11.50
CA ARG A 410 0.70 6.10 11.58
C ARG A 410 2.19 5.94 11.31
N ASP A 411 2.82 4.90 11.88
CA ASP A 411 4.23 4.61 11.63
C ASP A 411 4.49 4.31 10.16
N LEU A 412 3.60 3.52 9.53
CA LEU A 412 3.69 3.24 8.10
C LEU A 412 3.46 4.50 7.25
N GLN A 413 2.47 5.33 7.60
CA GLN A 413 2.22 6.60 6.90
C GLN A 413 3.44 7.52 6.98
N ARG A 414 4.04 7.67 8.17
CA ARG A 414 5.29 8.42 8.33
C ARG A 414 6.39 7.86 7.44
N PHE A 415 6.60 6.55 7.46
CA PHE A 415 7.62 5.87 6.65
C PHE A 415 7.40 6.08 5.14
N ALA A 416 6.17 5.91 4.67
CA ALA A 416 5.81 6.12 3.26
C ALA A 416 5.98 7.59 2.85
N ARG A 417 5.53 8.53 3.68
CA ARG A 417 5.71 9.97 3.46
C ARG A 417 7.19 10.33 3.36
N ASP A 418 8.02 9.84 4.28
CA ASP A 418 9.45 10.15 4.30
C ASP A 418 10.16 9.56 3.07
N ALA A 419 9.75 8.36 2.61
CA ALA A 419 10.25 7.78 1.36
C ALA A 419 9.82 8.61 0.12
N ILE A 420 8.59 9.10 0.08
CA ILE A 420 8.09 9.96 -1.00
C ILE A 420 8.77 11.33 -0.98
N ARG A 421 9.06 11.89 0.21
CA ARG A 421 9.85 13.12 0.34
C ARG A 421 11.26 12.98 -0.23
N LEU A 422 11.94 11.87 0.03
CA LEU A 422 13.24 11.57 -0.57
C LEU A 422 13.16 11.49 -2.10
N LYS A 423 12.12 10.84 -2.64
CA LYS A 423 11.89 10.83 -4.09
C LYS A 423 11.66 12.23 -4.64
N ALA A 424 10.89 13.06 -3.92
CA ALA A 424 10.63 14.45 -4.30
C ALA A 424 11.91 15.30 -4.31
N GLU A 425 12.80 15.11 -3.34
CA GLU A 425 14.09 15.80 -3.29
C GLU A 425 14.96 15.43 -4.50
N ILE A 426 15.05 14.14 -4.84
CA ILE A 426 15.83 13.66 -5.98
C ILE A 426 15.25 14.17 -7.31
N ILE A 427 13.92 14.11 -7.49
CA ILE A 427 13.26 14.64 -8.68
C ILE A 427 13.53 16.15 -8.82
N ALA A 428 13.42 16.89 -7.74
CA ALA A 428 13.62 18.33 -7.75
C ALA A 428 15.07 18.74 -8.05
N GLU A 429 16.07 17.98 -7.57
CA GLU A 429 17.49 18.29 -7.70
C GLU A 429 18.06 17.86 -9.06
N HIS A 430 17.74 16.63 -9.47
CA HIS A 430 18.43 15.99 -10.60
C HIS A 430 17.68 16.05 -11.92
N PHE A 431 16.33 16.07 -11.92
CA PHE A 431 15.57 15.90 -13.16
C PHE A 431 15.73 17.10 -14.10
N SER A 432 15.93 16.77 -15.38
CA SER A 432 15.92 17.72 -16.50
C SER A 432 14.49 18.22 -16.79
N ILE A 433 14.41 19.39 -17.42
CA ILE A 433 13.12 19.95 -17.84
C ILE A 433 12.40 19.00 -18.80
N ASP A 434 13.15 18.32 -19.68
CA ASP A 434 12.56 17.46 -20.70
C ASP A 434 11.96 16.19 -20.09
N THR A 435 12.63 15.58 -19.10
CA THR A 435 12.06 14.49 -18.32
C THR A 435 10.81 14.93 -17.57
N LEU A 436 10.84 16.09 -16.93
CA LEU A 436 9.66 16.64 -16.22
C LEU A 436 8.49 16.94 -17.17
N LYS A 437 8.75 17.47 -18.36
CA LYS A 437 7.72 17.66 -19.40
C LYS A 437 7.09 16.35 -19.82
N ALA A 438 7.92 15.34 -20.08
CA ALA A 438 7.47 14.01 -20.50
C ALA A 438 6.61 13.32 -19.43
N MET A 439 7.01 13.41 -18.14
CA MET A 439 6.29 12.78 -17.03
C MET A 439 4.98 13.46 -16.68
N THR A 440 4.95 14.81 -16.73
CA THR A 440 3.83 15.59 -16.19
C THR A 440 2.83 16.07 -17.23
N ASN A 441 3.25 16.13 -18.50
CA ASN A 441 2.50 16.72 -19.61
C ASN A 441 1.98 18.14 -19.31
N VAL A 442 2.72 18.89 -18.50
CA VAL A 442 2.41 20.29 -18.18
C VAL A 442 2.97 21.16 -19.30
N LYS A 443 2.14 22.00 -19.88
CA LYS A 443 2.53 22.94 -20.95
C LYS A 443 2.92 24.27 -20.32
N LEU A 444 4.19 24.58 -20.31
CA LEU A 444 4.75 25.89 -19.92
C LEU A 444 5.76 26.30 -20.97
N LEU A 445 5.97 27.62 -21.09
CA LEU A 445 7.02 28.16 -21.93
C LEU A 445 8.38 28.10 -21.24
N THR A 446 9.43 27.91 -22.01
CA THR A 446 10.80 28.20 -21.56
C THR A 446 11.06 29.70 -21.52
N ALA A 447 12.07 30.14 -20.76
CA ALA A 447 12.45 31.55 -20.74
C ALA A 447 12.84 32.07 -22.13
N ALA A 448 13.47 31.22 -22.94
CA ALA A 448 13.83 31.56 -24.33
C ALA A 448 12.60 31.75 -25.23
N GLU A 449 11.62 30.86 -25.16
CA GLU A 449 10.35 30.98 -25.92
C GLU A 449 9.55 32.20 -25.51
N LYS A 450 9.47 32.48 -24.21
CA LYS A 450 8.78 33.68 -23.68
C LYS A 450 9.44 34.95 -24.17
N ALA A 451 10.78 35.04 -24.14
CA ALA A 451 11.54 36.17 -24.65
C ALA A 451 11.36 36.39 -26.18
N GLN A 452 11.28 35.29 -26.96
CA GLN A 452 10.97 35.39 -28.40
C GLN A 452 9.58 35.96 -28.65
N ILE A 453 8.58 35.48 -27.91
CA ILE A 453 7.20 36.00 -28.04
C ILE A 453 7.15 37.47 -27.64
N GLU A 454 7.81 37.88 -26.55
CA GLU A 454 7.89 39.27 -26.11
C GLU A 454 8.56 40.19 -27.14
N GLN A 455 9.51 39.72 -27.93
CA GLN A 455 10.13 40.46 -29.04
C GLN A 455 9.21 40.58 -30.26
N ILE A 456 8.39 39.56 -30.52
CA ILE A 456 7.48 39.50 -31.66
C ILE A 456 6.19 40.32 -31.42
N MET A 457 5.67 40.36 -30.20
CA MET A 457 4.43 41.03 -29.84
C MET A 457 4.37 42.52 -30.26
N PRO A 458 5.39 43.36 -30.00
CA PRO A 458 5.34 44.78 -30.45
C PRO A 458 5.35 44.91 -31.97
N LEU A 459 5.98 43.99 -32.70
CA LEU A 459 5.97 43.98 -34.17
C LEU A 459 4.57 43.65 -34.71
N ILE A 460 3.88 42.71 -34.08
CA ILE A 460 2.49 42.37 -34.43
C ILE A 460 1.56 43.56 -34.16
N GLN A 461 1.67 44.19 -32.99
CA GLN A 461 0.88 45.38 -32.65
C GLN A 461 1.12 46.57 -33.61
N GLN A 462 2.37 46.76 -34.03
CA GLN A 462 2.69 47.80 -35.04
C GLN A 462 2.10 47.47 -36.42
N ALA A 463 2.13 46.18 -36.82
CA ALA A 463 1.52 45.74 -38.08
C ALA A 463 0.00 45.89 -38.07
N GLU A 464 -0.67 45.55 -36.97
CA GLU A 464 -2.11 45.73 -36.77
C GLU A 464 -2.51 47.20 -36.79
N GLN A 465 -1.75 48.06 -36.10
CA GLN A 465 -1.98 49.52 -36.12
C GLN A 465 -1.76 50.15 -37.51
N ALA A 466 -0.86 49.58 -38.31
CA ALA A 466 -0.58 49.99 -39.68
C ALA A 466 -1.57 49.40 -40.71
N GLY A 467 -2.52 48.54 -40.28
CA GLY A 467 -3.49 47.90 -41.17
C GLY A 467 -2.85 46.88 -42.14
N LEU A 468 -1.64 46.38 -41.84
CA LEU A 468 -0.93 45.40 -42.64
C LEU A 468 -1.33 43.98 -42.18
N PRO A 469 -1.56 43.04 -43.10
CA PRO A 469 -1.85 41.65 -42.70
C PRO A 469 -0.62 41.04 -42.04
N VAL A 470 -0.80 40.50 -40.84
CA VAL A 470 0.26 39.75 -40.12
C VAL A 470 0.58 38.49 -40.93
N PRO A 471 1.86 38.24 -41.29
CA PRO A 471 2.24 37.05 -42.04
C PRO A 471 1.78 35.76 -41.32
N PRO A 472 1.18 34.79 -42.06
CA PRO A 472 0.80 33.53 -41.47
C PRO A 472 2.08 32.80 -41.00
N GLY A 473 2.22 32.63 -39.67
CA GLY A 473 3.38 32.04 -39.00
C GLY A 473 4.14 32.96 -38.04
N LEU A 474 3.88 34.29 -38.08
CA LEU A 474 4.47 35.25 -37.14
C LEU A 474 3.60 35.44 -35.89
N ALA A 475 2.30 35.26 -36.00
CA ALA A 475 1.39 35.35 -34.87
C ALA A 475 1.48 34.11 -33.99
N PRO A 476 1.83 34.22 -32.71
CA PRO A 476 1.83 33.08 -31.82
C PRO A 476 0.41 32.50 -31.69
N PRO A 477 0.25 31.17 -31.59
CA PRO A 477 -1.04 30.53 -31.35
C PRO A 477 -1.72 31.12 -30.11
N PRO A 478 -3.06 31.22 -30.06
CA PRO A 478 -3.77 31.76 -28.90
C PRO A 478 -3.45 31.02 -27.60
N GLU A 479 -3.16 29.71 -27.67
CA GLU A 479 -2.71 28.90 -26.53
C GLU A 479 -1.37 29.38 -25.93
N MET A 480 -0.44 29.84 -26.77
CA MET A 480 0.84 30.41 -26.33
C MET A 480 0.68 31.76 -25.63
N LEU A 481 -0.30 32.56 -26.02
CA LEU A 481 -0.58 33.83 -25.36
C LEU A 481 -1.17 33.64 -23.95
N GLU A 482 -1.98 32.59 -23.75
CA GLU A 482 -2.47 32.24 -22.42
C GLU A 482 -1.32 31.77 -21.50
N LEU A 483 -0.35 31.05 -22.06
CA LEU A 483 0.83 30.58 -21.31
C LEU A 483 1.79 31.74 -20.94
N MET A 484 1.75 32.88 -21.59
CA MET A 484 2.58 34.04 -21.24
C MET A 484 2.31 34.57 -19.82
N SER A 485 1.09 34.40 -19.31
CA SER A 485 0.73 34.78 -17.94
C SER A 485 1.22 33.77 -16.88
N GLN A 486 1.65 32.59 -17.32
CA GLN A 486 2.14 31.53 -16.42
C GLN A 486 3.65 31.66 -16.20
N PRO A 487 4.19 31.04 -15.10
CA PRO A 487 5.62 30.94 -14.90
C PRO A 487 6.30 30.11 -15.98
N THR A 488 7.58 30.36 -16.19
CA THR A 488 8.40 29.58 -17.13
C THR A 488 8.94 28.31 -16.50
N TRP A 489 9.31 27.32 -17.32
CA TRP A 489 10.00 26.11 -16.86
C TRP A 489 11.27 26.43 -16.09
N ASP A 490 12.02 27.43 -16.51
CA ASP A 490 13.28 27.83 -15.87
C ASP A 490 13.04 28.38 -14.46
N GLU A 491 11.98 29.17 -14.26
CA GLU A 491 11.58 29.66 -12.92
C GLU A 491 11.11 28.54 -12.01
N VAL A 492 10.34 27.58 -12.53
CA VAL A 492 9.89 26.39 -11.81
C VAL A 492 11.08 25.52 -11.41
N GLN A 493 12.00 25.24 -12.34
CA GLN A 493 13.19 24.45 -12.06
C GLN A 493 14.12 25.15 -11.05
N ALA A 494 14.31 26.45 -11.18
CA ALA A 494 15.12 27.23 -10.23
C ALA A 494 14.55 27.17 -8.81
N LEU A 495 13.22 27.19 -8.66
CA LEU A 495 12.56 27.01 -7.36
C LEU A 495 12.77 25.59 -6.83
N LEU A 496 12.60 24.57 -7.67
CA LEU A 496 12.74 23.16 -7.28
C LEU A 496 14.17 22.83 -6.86
N LYS A 497 15.18 23.29 -7.60
CA LYS A 497 16.61 23.07 -7.30
C LYS A 497 17.11 23.82 -6.05
N ASN A 498 16.43 24.87 -5.63
CA ASN A 498 16.79 25.58 -4.42
C ASN A 498 16.15 24.94 -3.19
N ASP A 499 16.88 24.10 -2.48
CA ASP A 499 16.37 23.34 -1.31
C ASP A 499 15.75 24.26 -0.23
N ALA A 500 16.37 25.39 0.06
CA ALA A 500 15.85 26.34 1.06
C ALA A 500 14.51 26.95 0.61
N LEU A 501 14.43 27.44 -0.63
CA LEU A 501 13.18 28.00 -1.17
C LEU A 501 12.11 26.93 -1.31
N ARG A 502 12.45 25.74 -1.81
CA ARG A 502 11.55 24.59 -1.91
C ARG A 502 10.96 24.23 -0.56
N SER A 503 11.79 24.04 0.46
CA SER A 503 11.35 23.64 1.79
C SER A 503 10.48 24.69 2.50
N PHE A 504 10.66 25.96 2.18
CA PHE A 504 9.80 27.04 2.69
C PHE A 504 8.48 27.17 1.93
N ARG A 505 8.45 26.84 0.63
CA ARG A 505 7.31 27.07 -0.24
C ARG A 505 6.46 25.84 -0.51
N ILE A 506 7.06 24.65 -0.48
CA ILE A 506 6.43 23.38 -0.85
C ILE A 506 6.55 22.39 0.31
N ASP A 507 5.47 21.70 0.62
CA ASP A 507 5.44 20.59 1.57
C ASP A 507 4.88 19.34 0.90
N VAL A 508 5.54 18.19 1.10
CA VAL A 508 5.13 16.92 0.52
C VAL A 508 4.50 16.07 1.61
N GLU A 509 3.23 15.79 1.44
CA GLU A 509 2.43 14.94 2.31
C GLU A 509 1.88 13.73 1.55
N THR A 510 1.23 12.83 2.24
CA THR A 510 0.58 11.67 1.65
C THR A 510 -0.82 11.51 2.19
N ASP A 511 -1.72 10.96 1.38
CA ASP A 511 -3.03 10.53 1.84
C ASP A 511 -2.93 9.25 2.71
N SER A 512 -4.07 8.77 3.19
CA SER A 512 -4.14 7.57 4.02
C SER A 512 -3.76 6.32 3.23
N THR A 513 -2.97 5.44 3.86
CA THR A 513 -2.66 4.08 3.37
C THR A 513 -3.77 3.06 3.68
N ILE A 514 -4.84 3.50 4.32
CA ILE A 514 -5.97 2.68 4.73
C ILE A 514 -7.10 2.87 3.71
N GLU A 515 -7.75 1.77 3.36
CA GLU A 515 -8.95 1.85 2.54
C GLU A 515 -10.06 2.53 3.36
N PRO A 516 -10.62 3.66 2.92
CA PRO A 516 -11.72 4.29 3.64
C PRO A 516 -12.92 3.35 3.59
N ASP A 517 -13.66 3.25 4.69
CA ASP A 517 -14.97 2.61 4.65
C ASP A 517 -15.81 3.32 3.58
N GLU A 518 -16.09 2.63 2.47
CA GLU A 518 -16.82 3.21 1.33
C GLU A 518 -18.16 3.82 1.75
N ASN A 519 -18.82 3.23 2.75
CA ASN A 519 -20.09 3.74 3.25
C ASN A 519 -19.88 5.00 4.07
N ALA A 520 -18.83 5.05 4.90
CA ALA A 520 -18.47 6.26 5.64
C ALA A 520 -17.99 7.37 4.70
N ALA A 521 -17.21 7.03 3.66
CA ALA A 521 -16.76 7.98 2.66
C ALA A 521 -17.94 8.53 1.81
N LYS A 522 -18.87 7.68 1.40
CA LYS A 522 -20.10 8.10 0.69
C LYS A 522 -20.99 8.98 1.57
N ALA A 523 -21.15 8.62 2.85
CA ALA A 523 -21.90 9.42 3.81
C ALA A 523 -21.25 10.80 4.03
N ALA A 524 -19.94 10.85 4.25
CA ALA A 524 -19.18 12.07 4.39
C ALA A 524 -19.26 12.95 3.13
N TYR A 525 -19.14 12.35 1.92
CA TYR A 525 -19.29 13.07 0.66
C TYR A 525 -20.70 13.63 0.48
N THR A 526 -21.74 12.87 0.86
CA THR A 526 -23.13 13.34 0.81
C THR A 526 -23.37 14.48 1.80
N GLU A 527 -22.82 14.39 3.00
CA GLU A 527 -22.88 15.44 4.00
C GLU A 527 -22.15 16.72 3.53
N PHE A 528 -20.95 16.57 2.99
CA PHE A 528 -20.20 17.67 2.39
C PHE A 528 -20.99 18.32 1.25
N THR A 529 -21.51 17.53 0.30
CA THR A 529 -22.27 18.06 -0.83
C THR A 529 -23.50 18.84 -0.38
N SER A 530 -24.21 18.34 0.63
CA SER A 530 -25.37 19.04 1.19
C SER A 530 -25.00 20.35 1.90
N ALA A 531 -23.87 20.36 2.62
CA ALA A 531 -23.33 21.56 3.25
C ALA A 531 -22.89 22.61 2.20
N VAL A 532 -22.22 22.18 1.13
CA VAL A 532 -21.82 23.03 0.01
C VAL A 532 -23.03 23.67 -0.66
N VAL A 533 -24.06 22.88 -0.98
CA VAL A 533 -25.31 23.39 -1.60
C VAL A 533 -25.99 24.40 -0.68
N GLY A 534 -26.04 24.13 0.63
CA GLY A 534 -26.60 25.06 1.62
C GLY A 534 -25.83 26.39 1.67
N LEU A 535 -24.49 26.31 1.69
CA LEU A 535 -23.64 27.50 1.73
C LEU A 535 -23.69 28.30 0.41
N MET A 536 -23.70 27.63 -0.73
CA MET A 536 -23.83 28.26 -2.06
C MET A 536 -25.19 28.96 -2.21
N THR A 537 -26.25 28.36 -1.68
CA THR A 537 -27.58 28.99 -1.67
C THR A 537 -27.59 30.24 -0.79
N ALA A 538 -26.92 30.22 0.37
CA ALA A 538 -26.77 31.41 1.21
C ALA A 538 -25.90 32.48 0.54
N ALA A 539 -24.80 32.11 -0.08
CA ALA A 539 -23.91 33.02 -0.82
C ALA A 539 -24.62 33.66 -2.00
N ALA A 540 -25.43 32.93 -2.76
CA ALA A 540 -26.21 33.46 -3.88
C ALA A 540 -27.20 34.57 -3.46
N GLY A 541 -27.67 34.56 -2.22
CA GLY A 541 -28.53 35.64 -1.68
C GLY A 541 -27.76 36.85 -1.15
N ILE A 542 -26.52 36.68 -0.71
CA ILE A 542 -25.75 37.73 -0.01
C ILE A 542 -24.69 38.38 -0.93
N VAL A 543 -23.91 37.59 -1.66
CA VAL A 543 -22.78 38.08 -2.47
C VAL A 543 -23.20 39.10 -3.52
N PRO A 544 -24.32 39.00 -4.25
CA PRO A 544 -24.72 40.04 -5.21
C PRO A 544 -25.01 41.39 -4.60
N THR A 545 -25.42 41.44 -3.32
CA THR A 545 -25.73 42.67 -2.59
C THR A 545 -24.53 43.19 -1.79
N ALA A 546 -23.62 42.33 -1.42
CA ALA A 546 -22.42 42.63 -0.64
C ALA A 546 -21.22 41.86 -1.17
N PRO A 547 -20.62 42.20 -2.33
CA PRO A 547 -19.53 41.45 -2.98
C PRO A 547 -18.31 41.22 -2.08
N TYR A 548 -18.02 42.15 -1.17
CA TYR A 548 -16.92 42.05 -0.20
C TYR A 548 -17.03 40.81 0.76
N THR A 549 -18.17 40.12 0.77
CA THR A 549 -18.35 38.90 1.57
C THR A 549 -17.93 37.64 0.80
N ALA A 550 -17.67 37.72 -0.50
CA ALA A 550 -17.28 36.59 -1.34
C ALA A 550 -16.03 35.82 -0.80
N PRO A 551 -14.95 36.50 -0.38
CA PRO A 551 -13.78 35.80 0.19
C PRO A 551 -14.08 34.99 1.45
N LEU A 552 -15.02 35.44 2.31
CA LEU A 552 -15.42 34.73 3.50
C LEU A 552 -16.13 33.41 3.15
N PHE A 553 -17.04 33.43 2.18
CA PHE A 553 -17.73 32.24 1.72
C PHE A 553 -16.76 31.26 1.04
N ALA A 554 -15.81 31.75 0.26
CA ALA A 554 -14.76 30.95 -0.35
C ALA A 554 -13.92 30.23 0.72
N GLU A 555 -13.48 30.95 1.78
CA GLU A 555 -12.66 30.35 2.84
C GLU A 555 -13.42 29.31 3.66
N ILE A 556 -14.70 29.53 3.94
CA ILE A 556 -15.55 28.54 4.61
C ILE A 556 -15.70 27.27 3.76
N LEU A 557 -15.91 27.41 2.44
CA LEU A 557 -15.98 26.28 1.52
C LEU A 557 -14.68 25.53 1.42
N LYS A 558 -13.54 26.21 1.36
CA LYS A 558 -12.22 25.61 1.37
C LYS A 558 -11.95 24.85 2.67
N GLN A 559 -12.29 25.43 3.81
CA GLN A 559 -12.18 24.77 5.11
C GLN A 559 -13.02 23.49 5.15
N GLY A 560 -14.23 23.52 4.60
CA GLY A 560 -15.07 22.34 4.43
C GLY A 560 -14.40 21.30 3.50
N ALA A 561 -13.97 21.70 2.32
CA ALA A 561 -13.30 20.82 1.35
C ALA A 561 -12.09 20.08 1.96
N ARG A 562 -11.31 20.78 2.79
CA ARG A 562 -10.17 20.20 3.52
C ARG A 562 -10.59 19.20 4.59
N THR A 563 -11.63 19.50 5.34
CA THR A 563 -12.13 18.61 6.40
C THR A 563 -12.64 17.29 5.82
N PHE A 564 -13.21 17.33 4.61
CA PHE A 564 -13.74 16.15 3.92
C PHE A 564 -12.77 15.53 2.91
N ASN A 565 -11.50 15.97 2.88
CA ASN A 565 -10.47 15.43 1.97
C ASN A 565 -10.86 15.47 0.49
N VAL A 566 -11.53 16.51 0.06
CA VAL A 566 -11.93 16.71 -1.34
C VAL A 566 -10.75 17.22 -2.16
N SER A 567 -10.69 16.85 -3.45
CA SER A 567 -9.60 17.21 -4.36
C SER A 567 -9.33 18.73 -4.41
N ARG A 568 -8.05 19.10 -4.43
CA ARG A 568 -7.60 20.50 -4.52
C ARG A 568 -8.03 21.25 -5.77
N SER A 569 -8.26 20.52 -6.85
CA SER A 569 -8.85 21.12 -8.06
C SER A 569 -10.17 21.86 -7.76
N MET A 570 -10.88 21.41 -6.72
CA MET A 570 -12.11 22.06 -6.26
C MET A 570 -11.83 23.36 -5.49
N GLU A 571 -10.73 23.44 -4.73
CA GLU A 571 -10.31 24.70 -4.08
C GLU A 571 -10.00 25.79 -5.13
N ASP A 572 -9.31 25.43 -6.20
CA ASP A 572 -8.99 26.36 -7.30
C ASP A 572 -10.25 26.81 -8.06
N VAL A 573 -11.24 25.94 -8.22
CA VAL A 573 -12.54 26.32 -8.83
C VAL A 573 -13.33 27.24 -7.90
N ILE A 574 -13.31 26.96 -6.59
CA ILE A 574 -13.94 27.83 -5.59
C ILE A 574 -13.32 29.22 -5.64
N ASP A 575 -11.98 29.33 -5.65
CA ASP A 575 -11.30 30.62 -5.72
C ASP A 575 -11.68 31.39 -6.97
N LYS A 576 -11.56 30.80 -8.14
CA LYS A 576 -11.92 31.45 -9.42
C LYS A 576 -13.37 31.93 -9.47
N THR A 577 -14.31 31.13 -8.93
CA THR A 577 -15.73 31.50 -8.93
C THR A 577 -16.03 32.66 -7.99
N PHE A 578 -15.39 32.72 -6.84
CA PHE A 578 -15.61 33.81 -5.89
C PHE A 578 -14.81 35.08 -6.23
N GLU A 579 -13.61 34.96 -6.81
CA GLU A 579 -12.88 36.10 -7.39
C GLU A 579 -13.69 36.79 -8.51
N GLN A 580 -14.28 35.97 -9.39
CA GLN A 580 -15.18 36.52 -10.43
C GLN A 580 -16.43 37.17 -9.82
N ALA A 581 -16.95 36.64 -8.73
CA ALA A 581 -18.10 37.19 -8.03
C ALA A 581 -17.74 38.48 -7.27
N GLU A 582 -16.52 38.61 -6.74
CA GLU A 582 -16.02 39.83 -6.09
C GLU A 582 -15.75 40.96 -7.10
N ALA A 583 -15.18 40.60 -8.26
CA ALA A 583 -14.90 41.54 -9.37
C ALA A 583 -16.17 42.03 -10.09
N ALA A 584 -17.30 41.34 -9.92
CA ALA A 584 -18.56 41.76 -10.53
C ALA A 584 -19.08 43.06 -9.90
N PRO A 585 -19.49 44.07 -10.69
CA PRO A 585 -20.08 45.28 -10.14
C PRO A 585 -21.34 44.94 -9.35
N PRO A 586 -21.55 45.56 -8.15
CA PRO A 586 -22.71 45.24 -7.31
C PRO A 586 -23.99 45.44 -8.12
N VAL A 587 -24.78 44.40 -8.19
CA VAL A 587 -26.08 44.45 -8.86
C VAL A 587 -26.94 45.41 -8.05
N GLN A 588 -27.32 46.54 -8.63
CA GLN A 588 -28.28 47.45 -7.99
C GLN A 588 -29.54 46.62 -7.64
N PRO A 589 -30.06 46.74 -6.40
CA PRO A 589 -31.27 46.02 -6.07
C PRO A 589 -32.34 46.33 -7.12
N PRO A 590 -32.99 45.36 -7.70
CA PRO A 590 -34.05 45.57 -8.68
C PRO A 590 -35.06 46.50 -8.03
N GLY A 591 -35.42 47.59 -8.73
CA GLY A 591 -36.52 48.47 -8.33
C GLY A 591 -37.75 47.59 -8.00
N PRO A 592 -38.70 48.08 -7.20
CA PRO A 592 -39.80 47.26 -6.71
C PRO A 592 -40.44 46.51 -7.89
N PRO A 593 -40.56 45.19 -7.80
CA PRO A 593 -41.03 44.35 -8.89
C PRO A 593 -42.45 44.72 -9.26
N PRO A 594 -42.80 44.66 -10.57
CA PRO A 594 -44.20 44.70 -10.93
C PRO A 594 -44.92 43.52 -10.23
N PRO A 595 -46.12 43.70 -9.72
CA PRO A 595 -46.79 42.69 -8.94
C PRO A 595 -47.05 41.45 -9.84
N ASP A 596 -46.79 40.26 -9.32
CA ASP A 596 -47.37 38.95 -9.61
C ASP A 596 -46.67 37.89 -10.46
N GLU A 597 -45.47 38.06 -11.03
CA GLU A 597 -44.87 36.87 -11.73
C GLU A 597 -43.81 36.13 -10.93
N SER A 598 -43.11 36.78 -10.00
CA SER A 598 -42.02 36.14 -9.22
C SER A 598 -42.56 35.29 -8.05
N ALA A 599 -43.71 35.64 -7.49
CA ALA A 599 -44.35 34.85 -6.42
C ALA A 599 -44.83 33.47 -6.94
N MET A 600 -45.33 33.43 -8.18
CA MET A 600 -45.76 32.16 -8.80
C MET A 600 -44.56 31.24 -9.14
N GLN A 601 -43.42 31.76 -9.55
CA GLN A 601 -42.23 30.95 -9.83
C GLN A 601 -41.61 30.37 -8.55
N VAL A 602 -41.54 31.15 -7.48
CA VAL A 602 -41.03 30.67 -6.17
C VAL A 602 -41.99 29.66 -5.56
N GLU A 603 -43.30 29.81 -5.76
CA GLU A 603 -44.28 28.86 -5.29
C GLU A 603 -44.28 27.58 -6.13
N GLN A 604 -44.04 27.66 -7.43
CA GLN A 604 -43.79 26.51 -8.30
C GLN A 604 -42.49 25.80 -7.95
N LEU A 605 -41.40 26.47 -7.67
CA LEU A 605 -40.14 25.87 -7.23
C LEU A 605 -40.27 25.20 -5.86
N LYS A 606 -40.96 25.85 -4.92
CA LYS A 606 -41.28 25.27 -3.60
C LYS A 606 -42.17 24.03 -3.73
N SER A 607 -43.16 24.07 -4.63
CA SER A 607 -44.04 22.92 -4.86
C SER A 607 -43.30 21.77 -5.56
N GLN A 608 -42.37 22.05 -6.49
CA GLN A 608 -41.53 21.03 -7.12
C GLN A 608 -40.54 20.42 -6.12
N THR A 609 -39.94 21.24 -5.25
CA THR A 609 -39.01 20.75 -4.21
C THR A 609 -39.76 19.90 -3.18
N ALA A 610 -40.98 20.33 -2.78
CA ALA A 610 -41.83 19.56 -1.88
C ALA A 610 -42.32 18.25 -2.51
N GLN A 611 -42.62 18.26 -3.82
CA GLN A 611 -42.96 17.03 -4.55
C GLN A 611 -41.78 16.07 -4.67
N MET A 612 -40.58 16.58 -4.91
CA MET A 612 -39.37 15.77 -4.98
C MET A 612 -39.00 15.17 -3.62
N GLN A 613 -39.14 15.96 -2.55
CA GLN A 613 -38.96 15.45 -1.17
C GLN A 613 -40.01 14.40 -0.82
N ALA A 614 -41.28 14.60 -1.18
CA ALA A 614 -42.32 13.61 -0.96
C ALA A 614 -42.10 12.31 -1.77
N GLN A 615 -41.54 12.40 -3.01
CA GLN A 615 -41.16 11.22 -3.79
C GLN A 615 -39.98 10.46 -3.16
N VAL A 616 -38.97 11.16 -2.68
CA VAL A 616 -37.83 10.55 -1.99
C VAL A 616 -38.27 9.88 -0.70
N GLU A 617 -39.17 10.50 0.05
CA GLU A 617 -39.73 9.95 1.28
C GLU A 617 -40.63 8.74 1.02
N GLN A 618 -41.42 8.76 -0.06
CA GLN A 618 -42.19 7.58 -0.52
C GLN A 618 -41.28 6.43 -0.96
N GLN A 619 -40.19 6.71 -1.69
CA GLN A 619 -39.22 5.67 -2.06
C GLN A 619 -38.50 5.09 -0.86
N ARG A 620 -38.16 5.94 0.13
CA ARG A 620 -37.55 5.49 1.38
C ARG A 620 -38.52 4.59 2.17
N THR A 621 -39.76 4.98 2.30
CA THR A 621 -40.78 4.20 3.02
C THR A 621 -41.09 2.88 2.28
N GLN A 622 -41.08 2.86 0.95
CA GLN A 622 -41.20 1.63 0.17
C GLN A 622 -40.00 0.70 0.34
N MET A 623 -38.77 1.25 0.39
CA MET A 623 -37.55 0.46 0.63
C MET A 623 -37.52 -0.08 2.06
N GLU A 624 -37.88 0.71 3.07
CA GLU A 624 -38.01 0.27 4.46
C GLU A 624 -39.08 -0.82 4.60
N GLY A 625 -40.20 -0.69 3.89
CA GLY A 625 -41.25 -1.71 3.82
C GLY A 625 -40.78 -3.01 3.16
N GLN A 626 -39.99 -2.94 2.09
CA GLN A 626 -39.41 -4.11 1.43
C GLN A 626 -38.34 -4.80 2.29
N LEU A 627 -37.51 -4.04 2.98
CA LEU A 627 -36.53 -4.54 3.94
C LEU A 627 -37.24 -5.23 5.13
N GLY A 628 -38.28 -4.62 5.67
CA GLY A 628 -39.08 -5.23 6.75
C GLY A 628 -39.78 -6.52 6.33
N MET A 629 -40.27 -6.60 5.10
CA MET A 629 -40.86 -7.83 4.56
C MET A 629 -39.83 -8.93 4.30
N ALA A 630 -38.64 -8.57 3.82
CA ALA A 630 -37.53 -9.51 3.65
C ALA A 630 -37.03 -10.05 5.02
N GLU A 631 -36.99 -9.21 6.04
CA GLU A 631 -36.61 -9.60 7.40
C GLU A 631 -37.67 -10.53 8.05
N LEU A 632 -38.95 -10.27 7.81
CA LEU A 632 -40.05 -11.16 8.23
C LEU A 632 -40.02 -12.51 7.49
N GLN A 633 -39.69 -12.53 6.21
CA GLN A 633 -39.50 -13.79 5.45
C GLN A 633 -38.30 -14.60 5.96
N LEU A 634 -37.18 -13.95 6.26
CA LEU A 634 -36.01 -14.60 6.86
C LEU A 634 -36.33 -15.18 8.24
N LYS A 635 -37.00 -14.41 9.12
CA LYS A 635 -37.48 -14.93 10.41
C LYS A 635 -38.51 -16.06 10.27
N GLY A 636 -39.36 -16.01 9.25
CA GLY A 636 -40.29 -17.08 8.95
C GLY A 636 -39.59 -18.37 8.52
N GLN A 637 -38.54 -18.28 7.71
CA GLN A 637 -37.70 -19.41 7.33
C GLN A 637 -36.91 -19.97 8.52
N GLU A 638 -36.37 -19.10 9.39
CA GLU A 638 -35.66 -19.51 10.61
C GLU A 638 -36.59 -20.27 11.59
N LEU A 639 -37.83 -19.83 11.74
CA LEU A 639 -38.86 -20.53 12.52
C LEU A 639 -39.27 -21.86 11.92
N GLN A 640 -39.37 -21.97 10.59
CA GLN A 640 -39.64 -23.24 9.89
C GLN A 640 -38.47 -24.22 10.08
N VAL A 641 -37.22 -23.76 10.00
CA VAL A 641 -36.02 -24.60 10.24
C VAL A 641 -36.00 -25.06 11.70
N LYS A 642 -36.30 -24.19 12.67
CA LYS A 642 -36.40 -24.55 14.09
C LYS A 642 -37.55 -25.51 14.38
N ALA A 643 -38.71 -25.33 13.73
CA ALA A 643 -39.84 -26.24 13.88
C ALA A 643 -39.53 -27.62 13.27
N ALA A 644 -38.84 -27.66 12.12
CA ALA A 644 -38.38 -28.91 11.50
C ALA A 644 -37.28 -29.64 12.35
N ALA A 645 -36.44 -28.88 13.08
CA ALA A 645 -35.46 -29.45 14.01
C ALA A 645 -36.15 -30.04 15.25
N LEU A 646 -37.15 -29.36 15.80
CA LEU A 646 -37.93 -29.84 16.96
C LEU A 646 -38.84 -31.06 16.64
N SER A 647 -39.23 -31.27 15.38
CA SER A 647 -40.00 -32.45 14.95
C SER A 647 -39.15 -33.71 14.73
N ARG A 648 -37.82 -33.62 14.86
CA ARG A 648 -36.86 -34.75 14.70
C ARG A 648 -36.37 -35.38 15.99
N ASP A 649 -36.72 -34.84 17.15
CA ASP A 649 -36.40 -35.48 18.41
C ASP A 649 -37.44 -36.55 18.77
N PRO A 650 -37.08 -37.84 18.81
CA PRO A 650 -37.99 -38.87 19.30
C PRO A 650 -37.99 -38.82 20.84
N THR A 651 -39.12 -38.45 21.42
CA THR A 651 -39.42 -38.60 22.83
C THR A 651 -39.22 -40.05 23.25
N PRO A 652 -38.44 -40.36 24.31
CA PRO A 652 -38.51 -41.68 24.91
C PRO A 652 -39.77 -41.77 25.76
N GLN A 653 -40.69 -42.62 25.36
CA GLN A 653 -41.79 -43.03 26.21
C GLN A 653 -41.27 -43.73 27.46
N GLY A 654 -41.55 -43.15 28.60
CA GLY A 654 -41.40 -43.82 29.89
C GLY A 654 -42.37 -44.96 30.01
N VAL A 655 -41.85 -46.04 30.53
CA VAL A 655 -42.66 -47.16 31.02
C VAL A 655 -42.48 -47.24 32.53
N ALA A 656 -43.60 -47.44 33.15
CA ALA A 656 -43.78 -47.72 34.57
C ALA A 656 -43.05 -49.00 35.03
#